data_13013b05418aa166870985a58a9b4e67
#
_entry.id   13013b05418aa166870985a58a9b4e67
#
_cell.length_a   1.000
_cell.length_b   1.000
_cell.length_c   1.000
_cell.angle_alpha   90.00
_cell.angle_beta   90.00
_cell.angle_gamma   90.00
#
_symmetry.space_group_name_H-M   'P 1'
#
loop_
_entity.id
_entity.type
_entity.pdbx_description
1 polymer ?
#
loop_
_entity_poly.entity_id
_entity_poly.type
_entity_poly.pdbx_seq_one_letter_code
_entity_poly.pdbx_strand_id
1 'polypeptide(L)'
;MLALLGPVVFFALMLSRNNLLRVPALLAIGLLAVSQASPAQVTSIPALSDVDNDLGDANSNDGDASRTHQQVRATKAAAGDIARSAEMVNTVRENGLRRLDAAAALTLAPVAQTDMAEAEAVVVRGFGVEPPAYPALPEVEGTRINSGKKTSFVKPDEFPTVANNNYREVMSTTPGILVSEEPSSPIVNFGYRGLDSQRSEFMQVLKDGVSIKNEQFGFPETHYTPILDAVDRIEFIRAGAALQFGPQPGGALNFVMKMPRKDAEFHFVTKNLYGSDELFTNYTAIDGTIGAFGYLAYFDHRQRDGFRETNSDYNLNAGSARLVYDVSNDSRFVFTFDAYDEEHGEPGGLRTTVNPAFPLAQNVLYQVDRNATSRFFDRFHLERYYAMLEYQKLFSEHTELDIKAFGGYLSRYSKRQRGGGVGIMPNPNPAPGSAASTNSIQLREDWTEGAELRLRHDYNLAGDTSTFAGGLYFYHALQDRSDQRGITPDANSGNQRNFTTGETWDGAIFAENRFHFGRFSITPGMRLEFFQQSVDESFNINRPLNLNSSSDFSFVPLFSLGLGYVLVEGQHPVETTAKEAKDAKNVVTTTTMVAGGLPRLELYGTVAQAYRPRTYGELVPTSADGIVNGDLKEGNSLQFELGLRGKPLPYLSFDMSGFYYTFNDQVGDISLGNFSSTGNVGDARYTGFEAAAELDILAMVNGGVESPYGQFNLYGNITWLNAEFTSGPLNGFTPAYAPDYQFKVGGIYRWKDRVKVGLIGTMVADHFADANNTREFFIPAYNVWDLTAEVNFCHGRVGVFAGINNLFDQDFWAEVRDEGIVPAYRRNYYGGVSIKF
;
A
#
# COMPACT_ATOMS: atom_id res chain seq x y z
N MET A 1 20.64 5.56 -31.15
CA MET A 1 20.72 4.99 -29.81
C MET A 1 21.83 5.63 -28.96
N LEU A 2 23.08 5.75 -29.43
CA LEU A 2 24.16 6.42 -28.69
C LEU A 2 24.00 7.95 -28.52
N ALA A 3 23.18 8.63 -29.33
CA ALA A 3 22.96 10.09 -29.24
C ALA A 3 21.84 10.49 -28.22
N LEU A 4 21.04 9.53 -27.76
CA LEU A 4 19.97 9.74 -26.76
C LEU A 4 20.45 9.47 -25.31
N LEU A 5 21.58 8.80 -25.13
CA LEU A 5 22.20 8.52 -23.82
C LEU A 5 23.11 9.67 -23.35
N GLY A 6 23.47 10.62 -24.24
CA GLY A 6 24.35 11.74 -23.92
C GLY A 6 23.88 12.63 -22.77
N PRO A 7 22.60 13.02 -22.66
CA PRO A 7 22.12 13.88 -21.59
C PRO A 7 22.07 13.17 -20.22
N VAL A 8 21.80 11.88 -20.18
CA VAL A 8 21.73 11.11 -18.92
C VAL A 8 23.13 10.85 -18.35
N VAL A 9 24.09 10.56 -19.20
CA VAL A 9 25.52 10.43 -18.83
C VAL A 9 26.10 11.78 -18.41
N PHE A 10 25.68 12.88 -19.01
CA PHE A 10 26.13 14.22 -18.64
C PHE A 10 25.56 14.65 -17.28
N PHE A 11 24.35 14.22 -16.93
CA PHE A 11 23.75 14.49 -15.62
C PHE A 11 24.36 13.62 -14.51
N ALA A 12 24.67 12.36 -14.78
CA ALA A 12 25.39 11.47 -13.87
C ALA A 12 26.83 11.94 -13.61
N LEU A 13 27.49 12.53 -14.62
CA LEU A 13 28.83 13.13 -14.47
C LEU A 13 28.85 14.44 -13.68
N MET A 14 27.74 15.18 -13.62
CA MET A 14 27.64 16.39 -12.79
C MET A 14 27.45 16.09 -11.29
N LEU A 15 27.00 14.91 -10.93
CA LEU A 15 26.82 14.48 -9.54
C LEU A 15 28.07 13.81 -8.93
N SER A 16 29.16 13.67 -9.69
CA SER A 16 30.38 13.08 -9.16
C SER A 16 31.10 14.00 -8.18
N ARG A 17 31.26 13.50 -6.98
CA ARG A 17 32.14 13.91 -5.85
C ARG A 17 32.64 15.38 -5.87
N ASN A 18 32.17 16.14 -4.89
CA ASN A 18 32.74 17.39 -4.39
C ASN A 18 32.19 18.76 -4.87
N ASN A 19 30.93 18.88 -5.30
CA ASN A 19 30.33 20.22 -5.37
C ASN A 19 28.80 20.15 -5.13
N LEU A 20 28.40 20.02 -3.87
CA LEU A 20 27.03 20.30 -3.43
C LEU A 20 26.83 21.81 -3.37
N LEU A 21 26.41 22.41 -4.48
CA LEU A 21 25.79 23.71 -4.44
C LEU A 21 24.37 23.56 -3.90
N ARG A 22 24.17 24.01 -2.67
CA ARG A 22 22.84 24.21 -2.08
C ARG A 22 22.04 25.14 -3.00
N VAL A 23 21.04 24.60 -3.68
CA VAL A 23 20.06 25.41 -4.42
C VAL A 23 19.03 25.87 -3.41
N PRO A 24 18.92 27.17 -3.12
CA PRO A 24 17.87 27.67 -2.23
C PRO A 24 16.53 27.57 -2.96
N ALA A 25 15.55 26.94 -2.32
CA ALA A 25 14.17 26.95 -2.76
C ALA A 25 13.62 28.38 -2.71
N LEU A 26 13.34 28.94 -3.86
CA LEU A 26 12.59 30.17 -4.02
C LEU A 26 11.18 29.83 -4.48
N LEU A 27 10.25 29.81 -3.54
CA LEU A 27 8.85 30.23 -3.76
C LEU A 27 8.15 30.26 -2.39
N ALA A 28 8.24 31.45 -1.78
CA ALA A 28 7.44 31.83 -0.63
C ALA A 28 6.17 32.54 -1.11
N ILE A 29 5.00 32.12 -0.62
CA ILE A 29 3.84 33.03 -0.46
C ILE A 29 2.87 32.39 0.57
N GLY A 30 2.58 33.15 1.62
CA GLY A 30 1.27 33.33 2.26
C GLY A 30 1.00 32.64 3.56
N LEU A 31 1.28 33.33 4.66
CA LEU A 31 0.79 33.08 6.03
C LEU A 31 -0.73 33.21 6.18
N LEU A 32 -1.32 32.40 7.08
CA LEU A 32 -2.26 32.93 8.09
C LEU A 32 -2.47 31.88 9.22
N ALA A 33 -2.32 32.33 10.47
CA ALA A 33 -2.39 31.56 11.70
C ALA A 33 -3.79 31.60 12.34
N VAL A 34 -4.23 30.49 12.96
CA VAL A 34 -5.32 30.50 13.96
C VAL A 34 -5.03 29.50 15.08
N SER A 35 -5.37 29.91 16.29
CA SER A 35 -5.05 29.39 17.61
C SER A 35 -5.79 28.13 18.06
N GLN A 36 -5.18 27.42 19.01
CA GLN A 36 -5.53 26.13 19.63
C GLN A 36 -6.72 26.13 20.59
N ALA A 37 -7.37 24.96 20.70
CA ALA A 37 -8.19 24.57 21.83
C ALA A 37 -7.94 23.09 22.23
N SER A 38 -7.67 22.82 23.50
CA SER A 38 -7.42 21.51 24.10
C SER A 38 -8.72 20.71 24.37
N PRO A 39 -8.75 19.37 24.19
CA PRO A 39 -9.89 18.55 24.50
C PRO A 39 -9.90 17.98 25.91
N ALA A 40 -11.09 17.82 26.50
CA ALA A 40 -11.34 17.20 27.80
C ALA A 40 -11.44 15.66 27.67
N GLN A 41 -10.88 14.96 28.66
CA GLN A 41 -10.88 13.49 28.74
C GLN A 41 -12.28 12.91 28.99
N VAL A 42 -12.65 11.87 28.27
CA VAL A 42 -13.81 11.01 28.53
C VAL A 42 -13.30 9.59 28.81
N THR A 43 -13.70 9.05 29.96
CA THR A 43 -13.31 7.74 30.47
C THR A 43 -13.91 6.59 29.66
N SER A 44 -13.12 5.54 29.45
CA SER A 44 -13.43 4.30 28.72
C SER A 44 -14.57 3.49 29.35
N ILE A 45 -15.44 2.90 28.53
CA ILE A 45 -16.43 1.88 28.91
C ILE A 45 -15.74 0.51 28.83
N PRO A 46 -15.83 -0.37 29.86
CA PRO A 46 -15.18 -1.69 29.82
C PRO A 46 -15.85 -2.64 28.82
N ALA A 47 -15.05 -3.49 28.20
CA ALA A 47 -15.49 -4.55 27.32
C ALA A 47 -16.31 -5.59 28.10
N LEU A 48 -17.44 -6.00 27.51
CA LEU A 48 -18.23 -7.15 27.96
C LEU A 48 -17.53 -8.44 27.51
N SER A 49 -16.73 -9.02 28.40
CA SER A 49 -16.40 -10.43 28.40
C SER A 49 -16.74 -10.97 29.80
N ASP A 50 -17.38 -12.09 29.85
CA ASP A 50 -17.69 -12.99 30.96
C ASP A 50 -19.20 -13.08 31.30
N VAL A 51 -19.83 -13.99 30.55
CA VAL A 51 -20.91 -14.80 31.08
C VAL A 51 -20.56 -16.25 30.83
N ASP A 52 -19.86 -16.85 31.75
CA ASP A 52 -19.76 -18.29 31.90
C ASP A 52 -20.57 -18.75 33.12
N ASN A 53 -21.45 -19.68 32.79
CA ASN A 53 -21.95 -20.81 33.61
C ASN A 53 -21.89 -20.71 35.14
N ASP A 54 -23.08 -20.68 35.73
CA ASP A 54 -23.34 -21.47 36.95
C ASP A 54 -24.78 -22.03 36.95
N LEU A 55 -24.89 -23.32 36.71
CA LEU A 55 -26.08 -24.12 36.94
C LEU A 55 -25.92 -24.74 38.33
N GLY A 56 -26.58 -24.14 39.29
CA GLY A 56 -26.72 -24.69 40.62
C GLY A 56 -28.18 -24.89 40.97
N ASP A 57 -28.55 -26.15 41.27
CA ASP A 57 -29.84 -26.61 41.74
C ASP A 57 -30.38 -25.86 42.96
N ALA A 58 -31.65 -25.50 42.95
CA ALA A 58 -32.49 -25.47 44.14
C ALA A 58 -34.00 -25.52 43.83
N ASN A 59 -34.59 -26.60 44.28
CA ASN A 59 -36.03 -26.86 44.48
C ASN A 59 -36.71 -25.80 45.39
N SER A 60 -37.89 -25.31 45.02
CA SER A 60 -39.12 -25.43 45.83
C SER A 60 -40.25 -24.51 45.35
N ASN A 61 -41.36 -25.15 45.13
CA ASN A 61 -42.77 -24.81 45.38
C ASN A 61 -43.35 -23.40 45.29
N ASP A 62 -44.49 -23.42 44.63
CA ASP A 62 -45.78 -22.72 44.88
C ASP A 62 -45.98 -21.33 44.26
N GLY A 63 -47.02 -21.34 43.43
CA GLY A 63 -47.96 -20.23 43.30
C GLY A 63 -47.80 -19.38 42.03
N ASP A 64 -48.59 -19.68 41.04
CA ASP A 64 -49.55 -18.72 40.52
C ASP A 64 -50.12 -19.11 39.13
N ALA A 65 -51.38 -19.47 39.13
CA ALA A 65 -52.18 -19.79 37.94
C ALA A 65 -52.47 -18.53 37.07
N SER A 66 -52.01 -17.35 37.44
CA SER A 66 -52.27 -16.09 36.74
C SER A 66 -51.27 -15.81 35.60
N ARG A 67 -50.08 -16.36 35.67
CA ARG A 67 -49.03 -16.17 34.64
C ARG A 67 -49.25 -16.97 33.37
N THR A 68 -49.96 -18.09 33.45
CA THR A 68 -50.22 -18.96 32.30
C THR A 68 -51.21 -18.33 31.30
N HIS A 69 -52.18 -17.51 31.78
CA HIS A 69 -53.13 -16.81 30.91
C HIS A 69 -52.53 -15.60 30.16
N GLN A 70 -51.49 -14.95 30.68
CA GLN A 70 -50.80 -13.87 29.98
C GLN A 70 -49.84 -14.39 28.91
N GLN A 71 -49.15 -15.52 29.15
CA GLN A 71 -48.29 -16.15 28.15
C GLN A 71 -49.10 -16.71 26.97
N VAL A 72 -50.25 -17.30 27.18
CA VAL A 72 -51.13 -17.80 26.09
C VAL A 72 -51.70 -16.67 25.24
N ARG A 73 -52.00 -15.49 25.83
CA ARG A 73 -52.43 -14.31 25.06
C ARG A 73 -51.28 -13.68 24.27
N ALA A 74 -50.08 -13.64 24.80
CA ALA A 74 -48.89 -13.15 24.08
C ALA A 74 -48.52 -14.07 22.90
N THR A 75 -48.62 -15.38 23.09
CA THR A 75 -48.31 -16.35 21.99
C THR A 75 -49.35 -16.31 20.87
N LYS A 76 -50.64 -16.07 21.20
CA LYS A 76 -51.69 -15.89 20.17
C LYS A 76 -51.56 -14.55 19.42
N ALA A 77 -51.12 -13.49 20.06
CA ALA A 77 -50.84 -12.23 19.38
C ALA A 77 -49.63 -12.34 18.43
N ALA A 78 -48.55 -12.98 18.87
CA ALA A 78 -47.37 -13.23 18.06
C ALA A 78 -47.68 -14.13 16.84
N ALA A 79 -48.53 -15.15 16.99
CA ALA A 79 -48.98 -15.99 15.89
C ALA A 79 -49.83 -15.24 14.84
N GLY A 80 -50.64 -14.27 15.29
CA GLY A 80 -51.44 -13.40 14.41
C GLY A 80 -50.56 -12.45 13.58
N ASP A 81 -49.49 -11.92 14.17
CA ASP A 81 -48.56 -11.02 13.48
C ASP A 81 -47.64 -11.77 12.51
N ILE A 82 -47.24 -13.02 12.81
CA ILE A 82 -46.53 -13.88 11.88
C ILE A 82 -47.37 -14.23 10.65
N ALA A 83 -48.69 -14.52 10.85
CA ALA A 83 -49.61 -14.80 9.76
C ALA A 83 -49.82 -13.57 8.84
N ARG A 84 -49.95 -12.38 9.38
CA ARG A 84 -50.03 -11.13 8.59
C ARG A 84 -48.73 -10.82 7.85
N SER A 85 -47.57 -11.09 8.46
CA SER A 85 -46.28 -10.91 7.80
C SER A 85 -46.08 -11.90 6.65
N ALA A 86 -46.51 -13.14 6.78
CA ALA A 86 -46.49 -14.14 5.73
C ALA A 86 -47.38 -13.79 4.53
N GLU A 87 -48.58 -13.21 4.83
CA GLU A 87 -49.49 -12.75 3.78
C GLU A 87 -48.94 -11.51 3.02
N MET A 88 -48.28 -10.61 3.73
CA MET A 88 -47.58 -9.46 3.11
C MET A 88 -46.40 -9.87 2.25
N VAL A 89 -45.63 -10.86 2.66
CA VAL A 89 -44.51 -11.41 1.87
C VAL A 89 -45.03 -12.11 0.60
N ASN A 90 -46.13 -12.86 0.68
CA ASN A 90 -46.74 -13.48 -0.49
C ASN A 90 -47.31 -12.44 -1.49
N THR A 91 -47.92 -11.37 -1.00
CA THR A 91 -48.42 -10.29 -1.85
C THR A 91 -47.28 -9.54 -2.56
N VAL A 92 -46.14 -9.31 -1.87
CA VAL A 92 -44.96 -8.70 -2.50
C VAL A 92 -44.30 -9.64 -3.51
N ARG A 93 -44.30 -10.95 -3.26
CA ARG A 93 -43.78 -11.97 -4.19
C ARG A 93 -44.63 -12.09 -5.45
N GLU A 94 -45.95 -12.09 -5.33
CA GLU A 94 -46.86 -12.13 -6.49
C GLU A 94 -46.80 -10.86 -7.34
N ASN A 95 -46.66 -9.68 -6.70
CA ASN A 95 -46.50 -8.43 -7.43
C ASN A 95 -45.11 -8.31 -8.09
N GLY A 96 -44.07 -8.91 -7.48
CA GLY A 96 -42.74 -9.02 -8.08
C GLY A 96 -42.72 -9.92 -9.32
N LEU A 97 -43.39 -11.09 -9.24
CA LEU A 97 -43.51 -12.02 -10.38
C LEU A 97 -44.33 -11.42 -11.53
N ARG A 98 -45.43 -10.70 -11.27
CA ARG A 98 -46.24 -10.01 -12.31
C ARG A 98 -45.45 -8.86 -13.00
N ARG A 99 -44.50 -8.21 -12.29
CA ARG A 99 -43.61 -7.20 -12.90
C ARG A 99 -42.52 -7.84 -13.75
N LEU A 100 -42.04 -9.03 -13.40
CA LEU A 100 -41.09 -9.79 -14.21
C LEU A 100 -41.73 -10.30 -15.50
N ASP A 101 -42.98 -10.79 -15.44
CA ASP A 101 -43.73 -11.21 -16.63
C ASP A 101 -44.06 -10.03 -17.54
N ALA A 102 -44.36 -8.86 -17.01
CA ALA A 102 -44.59 -7.65 -17.81
C ALA A 102 -43.32 -7.10 -18.47
N ALA A 103 -42.16 -7.25 -17.81
CA ALA A 103 -40.86 -6.90 -18.37
C ALA A 103 -40.39 -7.90 -19.46
N ALA A 104 -40.72 -9.18 -19.29
CA ALA A 104 -40.47 -10.23 -20.31
C ALA A 104 -41.33 -10.10 -21.55
N ALA A 105 -42.56 -9.54 -21.43
CA ALA A 105 -43.47 -9.37 -22.54
C ALA A 105 -43.15 -8.15 -23.47
N LEU A 106 -42.26 -7.27 -23.01
CA LEU A 106 -41.83 -6.08 -23.79
C LEU A 106 -40.59 -6.34 -24.69
N THR A 107 -40.06 -7.56 -24.73
CA THR A 107 -38.80 -7.88 -25.43
C THR A 107 -38.93 -8.73 -26.69
N LEU A 108 -40.12 -8.93 -27.25
CA LEU A 108 -40.31 -9.72 -28.49
C LEU A 108 -41.14 -8.97 -29.54
N ALA A 109 -40.54 -7.96 -30.15
CA ALA A 109 -40.94 -7.53 -31.52
C ALA A 109 -39.79 -7.90 -32.46
N PRO A 110 -39.99 -8.60 -33.57
CA PRO A 110 -38.92 -8.93 -34.49
C PRO A 110 -38.50 -7.67 -35.25
N VAL A 111 -37.26 -7.23 -35.00
CA VAL A 111 -36.60 -6.20 -35.81
C VAL A 111 -36.15 -6.88 -37.09
N ALA A 112 -36.65 -6.35 -38.25
CA ALA A 112 -36.21 -6.76 -39.56
C ALA A 112 -34.69 -6.64 -39.71
N GLN A 113 -34.03 -7.73 -40.11
CA GLN A 113 -32.63 -7.73 -40.51
C GLN A 113 -32.51 -6.87 -41.78
N THR A 114 -31.96 -5.67 -41.60
CA THR A 114 -31.32 -4.95 -42.70
C THR A 114 -29.82 -5.25 -42.61
N ASP A 115 -29.27 -5.74 -43.73
CA ASP A 115 -27.83 -5.91 -43.92
C ASP A 115 -27.15 -4.56 -43.69
N MET A 116 -26.61 -4.37 -42.49
CA MET A 116 -25.67 -3.29 -42.19
C MET A 116 -24.27 -3.87 -42.39
N ALA A 117 -23.57 -3.32 -43.38
CA ALA A 117 -22.15 -3.54 -43.52
C ALA A 117 -21.45 -3.32 -42.17
N GLU A 118 -20.64 -4.29 -41.72
CA GLU A 118 -19.77 -4.16 -40.56
C GLU A 118 -18.92 -2.91 -40.76
N ALA A 119 -19.26 -1.82 -40.09
CA ALA A 119 -18.33 -0.73 -39.88
C ALA A 119 -17.29 -1.21 -38.84
N GLU A 120 -16.08 -1.45 -39.29
CA GLU A 120 -14.94 -1.65 -38.39
C GLU A 120 -14.89 -0.47 -37.44
N ALA A 121 -15.13 -0.74 -36.16
CA ALA A 121 -14.95 0.25 -35.12
C ALA A 121 -13.44 0.58 -35.02
N VAL A 122 -13.05 1.73 -35.51
CA VAL A 122 -11.69 2.25 -35.31
C VAL A 122 -11.57 2.63 -33.85
N VAL A 123 -10.97 1.74 -33.06
CA VAL A 123 -10.58 2.02 -31.67
C VAL A 123 -9.34 2.92 -31.73
N VAL A 124 -9.55 4.22 -31.59
CA VAL A 124 -8.43 5.16 -31.41
C VAL A 124 -7.88 4.96 -30.00
N ARG A 125 -6.84 4.16 -29.87
CA ARG A 125 -6.07 4.06 -28.62
C ARG A 125 -5.24 5.32 -28.46
N GLY A 126 -5.53 6.09 -27.42
CA GLY A 126 -4.66 7.18 -26.93
C GLY A 126 -3.88 6.69 -25.69
N PHE A 127 -2.88 7.47 -25.26
CA PHE A 127 -2.18 7.24 -23.97
C PHE A 127 -3.06 7.59 -22.76
N GLY A 128 -4.33 7.28 -22.78
CA GLY A 128 -5.26 7.45 -21.67
C GLY A 128 -5.77 6.07 -21.27
N VAL A 129 -5.53 5.67 -20.04
CA VAL A 129 -6.12 4.46 -19.48
C VAL A 129 -7.51 4.83 -19.00
N GLU A 130 -8.56 4.24 -19.56
CA GLU A 130 -9.87 4.32 -18.93
C GLU A 130 -9.80 3.64 -17.55
N PRO A 131 -10.28 4.31 -16.50
CA PRO A 131 -10.31 3.69 -15.19
C PRO A 131 -11.15 2.41 -15.27
N PRO A 132 -10.66 1.28 -14.73
CA PRO A 132 -11.44 0.06 -14.73
C PRO A 132 -12.77 0.29 -13.99
N ALA A 133 -13.86 -0.17 -14.56
CA ALA A 133 -15.19 -0.08 -13.96
C ALA A 133 -15.41 -1.09 -12.81
N TYR A 134 -14.33 -1.70 -12.31
CA TYR A 134 -14.31 -2.83 -11.40
C TYR A 134 -13.03 -2.78 -10.57
N PRO A 135 -13.00 -3.17 -9.27
CA PRO A 135 -11.83 -3.00 -8.42
C PRO A 135 -10.60 -3.85 -8.81
N ALA A 136 -10.67 -4.64 -9.86
CA ALA A 136 -9.52 -5.35 -10.43
C ALA A 136 -8.93 -4.58 -11.61
N LEU A 137 -7.61 -4.71 -11.84
CA LEU A 137 -6.94 -4.15 -13.00
C LEU A 137 -7.43 -4.81 -14.30
N PRO A 138 -7.45 -4.09 -15.43
CA PRO A 138 -7.77 -4.65 -16.75
C PRO A 138 -6.85 -5.85 -17.06
N GLU A 139 -7.34 -6.83 -17.82
CA GLU A 139 -6.54 -8.00 -18.20
C GLU A 139 -5.22 -7.64 -18.91
N VAL A 140 -5.26 -6.58 -19.70
CA VAL A 140 -4.10 -5.99 -20.38
C VAL A 140 -4.17 -4.48 -20.23
N GLU A 141 -3.11 -3.86 -19.76
CA GLU A 141 -2.99 -2.42 -19.58
C GLU A 141 -1.60 -1.93 -19.96
N GLY A 142 -1.50 -1.03 -20.96
CA GLY A 142 -0.20 -0.64 -21.49
C GLY A 142 0.61 -1.88 -21.92
N THR A 143 1.82 -2.00 -21.43
CA THR A 143 2.72 -3.13 -21.68
C THR A 143 2.61 -4.24 -20.63
N ARG A 144 1.51 -4.34 -19.87
CA ARG A 144 1.33 -5.26 -18.74
C ARG A 144 0.18 -6.23 -18.96
N ILE A 145 0.32 -7.47 -18.47
CA ILE A 145 -0.72 -8.50 -18.48
C ILE A 145 -1.11 -8.82 -17.03
N ASN A 146 -2.40 -8.66 -16.71
CA ASN A 146 -2.97 -8.94 -15.40
C ASN A 146 -3.95 -10.14 -15.42
N SER A 147 -4.20 -10.72 -16.59
CA SER A 147 -5.13 -11.84 -16.78
C SER A 147 -4.76 -13.06 -15.96
N GLY A 148 -5.73 -13.67 -15.29
CA GLY A 148 -5.53 -14.83 -14.42
C GLY A 148 -4.87 -14.53 -13.08
N LYS A 149 -4.61 -13.27 -12.76
CA LYS A 149 -3.95 -12.82 -11.53
C LYS A 149 -4.95 -12.13 -10.59
N LYS A 150 -4.71 -12.23 -9.29
CA LYS A 150 -5.40 -11.37 -8.32
C LYS A 150 -4.79 -9.98 -8.32
N THR A 151 -5.59 -9.00 -8.66
CA THR A 151 -5.20 -7.59 -8.68
C THR A 151 -6.28 -6.73 -8.03
N SER A 152 -5.90 -5.56 -7.55
CA SER A 152 -6.84 -4.52 -7.16
C SER A 152 -6.19 -3.15 -7.34
N PHE A 153 -7.02 -2.11 -7.27
CA PHE A 153 -6.54 -0.74 -7.20
C PHE A 153 -7.43 0.07 -6.26
N VAL A 154 -6.86 1.16 -5.76
CA VAL A 154 -7.56 2.14 -4.92
C VAL A 154 -7.28 3.52 -5.49
N LYS A 155 -8.30 4.37 -5.60
CA LYS A 155 -8.16 5.78 -5.97
C LYS A 155 -8.30 6.65 -4.72
N PRO A 156 -7.23 7.32 -4.26
CA PRO A 156 -7.31 8.18 -3.08
C PRO A 156 -8.35 9.31 -3.22
N ASP A 157 -8.53 9.85 -4.41
CA ASP A 157 -9.51 10.91 -4.67
C ASP A 157 -10.99 10.45 -4.53
N GLU A 158 -11.26 9.15 -4.44
CA GLU A 158 -12.61 8.64 -4.14
C GLU A 158 -12.96 8.69 -2.65
N PHE A 159 -11.97 8.82 -1.79
CA PHE A 159 -12.15 9.04 -0.35
C PHE A 159 -12.33 10.55 -0.06
N PRO A 160 -12.96 10.91 1.07
CA PRO A 160 -12.80 12.25 1.62
C PRO A 160 -11.32 12.53 1.90
N THR A 161 -10.91 13.78 1.97
CA THR A 161 -9.52 14.14 2.27
C THR A 161 -9.08 13.56 3.62
N VAL A 162 -8.11 12.65 3.58
CA VAL A 162 -7.50 12.03 4.78
C VAL A 162 -6.36 12.88 5.32
N ALA A 163 -6.13 12.84 6.63
CA ALA A 163 -5.03 13.55 7.25
C ALA A 163 -3.70 12.81 7.06
N ASN A 164 -2.63 13.56 6.91
CA ASN A 164 -1.26 13.10 7.11
C ASN A 164 -0.88 11.80 6.40
N ASN A 165 -1.28 11.62 5.13
CA ASN A 165 -1.03 10.36 4.41
C ASN A 165 -1.59 9.12 5.12
N ASN A 166 -2.78 9.15 5.70
CA ASN A 166 -3.37 7.99 6.36
C ASN A 166 -3.66 6.85 5.37
N TYR A 167 -2.65 6.05 5.08
CA TYR A 167 -2.75 4.89 4.19
C TYR A 167 -3.63 3.77 4.75
N ARG A 168 -3.77 3.65 6.07
CA ARG A 168 -4.66 2.67 6.69
C ARG A 168 -6.10 2.91 6.26
N GLU A 169 -6.53 4.17 6.21
CA GLU A 169 -7.86 4.56 5.74
C GLU A 169 -8.03 4.28 4.24
N VAL A 170 -7.08 4.74 3.40
CA VAL A 170 -7.14 4.59 1.95
C VAL A 170 -7.05 3.11 1.52
N MET A 171 -6.19 2.31 2.16
CA MET A 171 -6.03 0.87 1.86
C MET A 171 -7.09 -0.01 2.53
N SER A 172 -8.10 0.58 3.15
CA SER A 172 -9.16 -0.17 3.84
C SER A 172 -10.00 -1.05 2.90
N THR A 173 -10.11 -0.72 1.62
CA THR A 173 -10.81 -1.53 0.62
C THR A 173 -9.98 -2.72 0.10
N THR A 174 -8.69 -2.80 0.46
CA THR A 174 -7.77 -3.84 -0.03
C THR A 174 -7.62 -4.94 1.01
N PRO A 175 -8.09 -6.18 0.72
CA PRO A 175 -7.91 -7.31 1.65
C PRO A 175 -6.44 -7.73 1.76
N GLY A 176 -6.05 -8.29 2.89
CA GLY A 176 -4.75 -8.89 3.15
C GLY A 176 -3.60 -7.93 3.44
N ILE A 177 -3.75 -6.65 3.14
CA ILE A 177 -2.73 -5.65 3.48
C ILE A 177 -2.87 -5.25 4.96
N LEU A 178 -1.79 -5.44 5.70
CA LEU A 178 -1.56 -4.84 7.01
C LEU A 178 -0.80 -3.53 6.81
N VAL A 179 -1.37 -2.43 7.27
CA VAL A 179 -0.73 -1.12 7.28
C VAL A 179 -0.25 -0.85 8.70
N SER A 180 1.04 -0.71 8.89
CA SER A 180 1.67 -0.33 10.15
C SER A 180 2.11 1.12 10.06
N GLU A 181 1.58 1.95 10.96
CA GLU A 181 1.87 3.38 11.03
C GLU A 181 3.01 3.62 12.01
N GLU A 182 3.89 4.56 11.68
CA GLU A 182 4.92 5.06 12.60
C GLU A 182 4.45 6.40 13.18
N PRO A 183 3.97 6.45 14.42
CA PRO A 183 3.33 7.65 14.96
C PRO A 183 4.21 8.90 15.00
N SER A 184 5.54 8.74 15.13
CA SER A 184 6.51 9.85 15.17
C SER A 184 7.11 10.18 13.81
N SER A 185 6.57 9.62 12.71
CA SER A 185 7.12 9.75 11.36
C SER A 185 6.00 9.71 10.32
N PRO A 186 6.16 10.30 9.13
CA PRO A 186 5.25 10.13 8.01
C PRO A 186 5.45 8.80 7.25
N ILE A 187 6.35 7.94 7.71
CA ILE A 187 6.66 6.65 7.10
C ILE A 187 5.51 5.66 7.37
N VAL A 188 5.15 4.88 6.36
CA VAL A 188 4.12 3.84 6.43
C VAL A 188 4.67 2.53 5.91
N ASN A 189 4.40 1.46 6.63
CA ASN A 189 4.86 0.11 6.32
C ASN A 189 3.71 -0.76 5.84
N PHE A 190 3.97 -1.62 4.86
CA PHE A 190 2.99 -2.51 4.24
C PHE A 190 3.43 -3.96 4.38
N GLY A 191 2.61 -4.78 5.03
CA GLY A 191 2.72 -6.24 5.03
C GLY A 191 1.57 -6.87 4.26
N TYR A 192 1.77 -8.08 3.78
CA TYR A 192 0.74 -8.81 3.05
C TYR A 192 0.70 -10.28 3.44
N ARG A 193 -0.50 -10.78 3.83
CA ARG A 193 -0.74 -12.19 4.18
C ARG A 193 0.23 -12.74 5.23
N GLY A 194 0.52 -11.95 6.27
CA GLY A 194 1.41 -12.37 7.35
C GLY A 194 2.91 -12.34 7.02
N LEU A 195 3.30 -11.77 5.88
CA LEU A 195 4.68 -11.33 5.68
C LEU A 195 4.89 -10.05 6.48
N ASP A 196 6.00 -10.00 7.19
CA ASP A 196 6.34 -8.90 8.09
C ASP A 196 6.19 -7.55 7.40
N SER A 197 5.48 -6.62 8.04
CA SER A 197 5.24 -5.28 7.51
C SER A 197 6.44 -4.34 7.71
N GLN A 198 7.41 -4.74 8.52
CA GLN A 198 8.55 -3.86 8.85
C GLN A 198 9.24 -3.35 7.59
N ARG A 199 9.26 -2.02 7.43
CA ARG A 199 9.86 -1.31 6.28
C ARG A 199 9.43 -1.83 4.90
N SER A 200 8.30 -2.54 4.83
CA SER A 200 7.77 -3.14 3.58
C SER A 200 8.78 -4.05 2.85
N GLU A 201 9.68 -4.68 3.56
CA GLU A 201 10.84 -5.40 3.00
C GLU A 201 10.42 -6.51 2.02
N PHE A 202 9.34 -7.25 2.33
CA PHE A 202 8.89 -8.37 1.53
C PHE A 202 8.01 -7.97 0.33
N MET A 203 7.69 -6.69 0.17
CA MET A 203 6.87 -6.19 -0.93
C MET A 203 7.71 -5.42 -1.95
N GLN A 204 7.36 -5.52 -3.22
CA GLN A 204 7.90 -4.62 -4.25
C GLN A 204 7.09 -3.32 -4.23
N VAL A 205 7.63 -2.29 -3.61
CA VAL A 205 6.98 -0.96 -3.53
C VAL A 205 7.50 -0.08 -4.66
N LEU A 206 6.57 0.40 -5.50
CA LEU A 206 6.88 1.06 -6.76
C LEU A 206 6.18 2.43 -6.85
N LYS A 207 6.80 3.34 -7.59
CA LYS A 207 6.19 4.58 -8.07
C LYS A 207 6.32 4.62 -9.60
N ASP A 208 5.18 4.69 -10.31
CA ASP A 208 5.12 4.63 -11.77
C ASP A 208 5.89 3.42 -12.36
N GLY A 209 5.84 2.29 -11.64
CA GLY A 209 6.48 1.04 -12.05
C GLY A 209 7.95 0.90 -11.67
N VAL A 210 8.58 1.89 -11.03
CA VAL A 210 9.98 1.84 -10.62
C VAL A 210 10.08 1.75 -9.10
N SER A 211 11.03 0.94 -8.60
CA SER A 211 11.24 0.73 -7.16
C SER A 211 11.54 2.02 -6.41
N ILE A 212 10.89 2.20 -5.26
CA ILE A 212 11.15 3.31 -4.33
C ILE A 212 11.83 2.85 -3.04
N LYS A 213 12.25 1.61 -2.96
CA LYS A 213 13.09 1.10 -1.88
C LYS A 213 14.42 1.84 -1.85
N ASN A 214 15.08 1.88 -0.70
CA ASN A 214 16.35 2.58 -0.56
C ASN A 214 17.40 1.98 -1.51
N GLU A 215 17.68 0.68 -1.37
CA GLU A 215 18.37 -0.14 -2.35
C GLU A 215 17.58 -1.44 -2.52
N GLN A 216 17.27 -1.82 -3.74
CA GLN A 216 16.23 -2.81 -4.05
C GLN A 216 16.52 -4.21 -3.51
N PHE A 217 17.80 -4.60 -3.44
CA PHE A 217 18.21 -5.96 -3.08
C PHE A 217 19.02 -6.01 -1.78
N GLY A 218 20.06 -5.19 -1.66
CA GLY A 218 20.96 -5.22 -0.52
C GLY A 218 20.45 -4.46 0.70
N PHE A 219 19.54 -3.51 0.49
CA PHE A 219 18.85 -2.77 1.56
C PHE A 219 17.39 -2.48 1.18
N PRO A 220 16.52 -3.51 1.14
CA PRO A 220 15.19 -3.44 0.56
C PRO A 220 14.14 -2.73 1.41
N GLU A 221 14.54 -1.94 2.40
CA GLU A 221 13.63 -1.16 3.24
C GLU A 221 13.05 0.03 2.48
N THR A 222 11.81 0.40 2.78
CA THR A 222 11.12 1.55 2.20
C THR A 222 10.93 2.62 3.26
N HIS A 223 11.67 3.73 3.16
CA HIS A 223 11.54 4.89 4.06
C HIS A 223 10.81 6.07 3.41
N TYR A 224 10.73 6.09 2.09
CA TYR A 224 9.99 7.09 1.34
C TYR A 224 8.57 6.61 1.06
N THR A 225 7.57 7.45 1.34
CA THR A 225 6.17 7.17 1.01
C THR A 225 5.61 8.29 0.13
N PRO A 226 5.03 7.99 -1.06
CA PRO A 226 4.45 9.01 -1.93
C PRO A 226 3.36 9.83 -1.23
N ILE A 227 3.22 11.10 -1.61
CA ILE A 227 2.19 11.99 -1.09
C ILE A 227 0.85 11.63 -1.73
N LEU A 228 -0.16 11.24 -0.94
CA LEU A 228 -1.47 10.76 -1.42
C LEU A 228 -2.19 11.76 -2.33
N ASP A 229 -2.03 13.06 -2.07
CA ASP A 229 -2.61 14.12 -2.89
C ASP A 229 -2.11 14.12 -4.34
N ALA A 230 -0.89 13.60 -4.57
CA ALA A 230 -0.27 13.49 -5.89
C ALA A 230 -0.50 12.12 -6.56
N VAL A 231 -1.08 11.16 -5.85
CA VAL A 231 -1.36 9.80 -6.36
C VAL A 231 -2.69 9.79 -7.11
N ASP A 232 -2.70 9.24 -8.33
CA ASP A 232 -3.93 8.95 -9.09
C ASP A 232 -4.59 7.67 -8.57
N ARG A 233 -3.82 6.59 -8.50
CA ARG A 233 -4.27 5.30 -7.96
C ARG A 233 -3.11 4.49 -7.39
N ILE A 234 -3.45 3.58 -6.49
CA ILE A 234 -2.54 2.60 -5.93
C ILE A 234 -2.95 1.24 -6.47
N GLU A 235 -2.10 0.63 -7.26
CA GLU A 235 -2.30 -0.71 -7.85
C GLU A 235 -1.65 -1.76 -6.96
N PHE A 236 -2.31 -2.89 -6.81
CA PHE A 236 -1.72 -4.01 -6.09
C PHE A 236 -1.86 -5.31 -6.89
N ILE A 237 -0.73 -5.86 -7.32
CA ILE A 237 -0.60 -7.16 -7.97
C ILE A 237 -0.06 -8.14 -6.94
N ARG A 238 -0.86 -9.16 -6.61
CA ARG A 238 -0.62 -10.05 -5.47
C ARG A 238 0.49 -11.04 -5.73
N ALA A 239 1.27 -11.26 -4.68
CA ALA A 239 2.19 -12.38 -4.54
C ALA A 239 3.16 -12.55 -5.73
N GLY A 240 3.66 -13.73 -5.99
CA GLY A 240 4.55 -14.05 -7.10
C GLY A 240 4.00 -13.81 -8.50
N ALA A 241 2.71 -13.50 -8.66
CA ALA A 241 2.13 -13.08 -9.93
C ALA A 241 2.67 -11.74 -10.46
N ALA A 242 3.40 -10.99 -9.62
CA ALA A 242 4.01 -9.70 -9.98
C ALA A 242 5.38 -9.81 -10.67
N LEU A 243 5.71 -10.94 -11.33
CA LEU A 243 7.02 -11.19 -11.96
C LEU A 243 7.48 -10.09 -12.93
N GLN A 244 6.56 -9.36 -13.55
CA GLN A 244 6.90 -8.22 -14.40
C GLN A 244 7.58 -7.07 -13.63
N PHE A 245 7.47 -7.01 -12.31
CA PHE A 245 7.93 -5.90 -11.49
C PHE A 245 9.10 -6.27 -10.57
N GLY A 246 9.27 -7.55 -10.26
CA GLY A 246 10.33 -8.00 -9.38
C GLY A 246 10.02 -9.35 -8.75
N PRO A 247 10.97 -9.90 -8.00
CA PRO A 247 10.89 -11.24 -7.46
C PRO A 247 10.19 -11.34 -6.09
N GLN A 248 9.82 -10.25 -5.45
CA GLN A 248 9.40 -10.21 -4.04
C GLN A 248 8.15 -11.03 -3.74
N PRO A 249 8.12 -11.78 -2.61
CA PRO A 249 7.04 -12.71 -2.28
C PRO A 249 5.71 -12.03 -1.91
N GLY A 250 5.71 -10.79 -1.44
CA GLY A 250 4.51 -10.02 -1.11
C GLY A 250 3.79 -9.41 -2.32
N GLY A 251 4.38 -9.51 -3.52
CA GLY A 251 3.85 -8.90 -4.75
C GLY A 251 4.26 -7.44 -4.93
N ALA A 252 3.59 -6.74 -5.84
CA ALA A 252 3.91 -5.36 -6.20
C ALA A 252 2.80 -4.39 -5.81
N LEU A 253 3.15 -3.38 -5.03
CA LEU A 253 2.33 -2.22 -4.70
C LEU A 253 2.85 -1.03 -5.49
N ASN A 254 2.09 -0.56 -6.48
CA ASN A 254 2.52 0.48 -7.42
C ASN A 254 1.70 1.76 -7.25
N PHE A 255 2.34 2.85 -6.89
CA PHE A 255 1.77 4.18 -6.83
C PHE A 255 1.83 4.82 -8.21
N VAL A 256 0.71 4.88 -8.90
CA VAL A 256 0.58 5.61 -10.17
C VAL A 256 0.30 7.06 -9.86
N MET A 257 1.19 7.94 -10.30
CA MET A 257 1.10 9.36 -9.99
C MET A 257 0.20 10.09 -10.99
N LYS A 258 -0.42 11.18 -10.55
CA LYS A 258 -1.24 12.05 -11.41
C LYS A 258 -0.46 12.57 -12.61
N MET A 259 -1.15 12.64 -13.75
CA MET A 259 -0.65 13.22 -14.99
C MET A 259 -1.15 14.67 -15.14
N PRO A 260 -0.45 15.54 -15.89
CA PRO A 260 -0.93 16.86 -16.24
C PRO A 260 -2.33 16.83 -16.86
N ARG A 261 -3.19 17.75 -16.47
CA ARG A 261 -4.54 17.90 -17.06
C ARG A 261 -4.44 18.34 -18.51
N LYS A 262 -5.33 17.79 -19.36
CA LYS A 262 -5.43 18.13 -20.78
C LYS A 262 -6.57 19.12 -21.07
N ASP A 263 -7.48 19.32 -20.12
CA ASP A 263 -8.67 20.17 -20.25
C ASP A 263 -8.45 21.63 -19.83
N ALA A 264 -7.25 21.97 -19.32
CA ALA A 264 -6.87 23.32 -18.91
C ALA A 264 -5.40 23.60 -19.25
N GLU A 265 -5.12 24.84 -19.64
CA GLU A 265 -3.73 25.31 -19.81
C GLU A 265 -3.07 25.58 -18.47
N PHE A 266 -3.82 25.96 -17.46
CA PHE A 266 -3.38 26.23 -16.11
C PHE A 266 -4.45 25.82 -15.11
N HIS A 267 -4.03 25.08 -14.10
CA HIS A 267 -4.82 24.74 -12.94
C HIS A 267 -3.93 24.85 -11.71
N PHE A 268 -4.51 25.33 -10.62
CA PHE A 268 -3.87 25.51 -9.32
C PHE A 268 -4.70 24.82 -8.25
N VAL A 269 -4.05 24.12 -7.36
CA VAL A 269 -4.68 23.57 -6.16
C VAL A 269 -3.80 23.80 -4.94
N THR A 270 -4.41 24.22 -3.83
CA THR A 270 -3.75 24.19 -2.52
C THR A 270 -4.69 23.60 -1.49
N LYS A 271 -4.14 22.77 -0.62
CA LYS A 271 -4.84 22.16 0.53
C LYS A 271 -4.04 22.48 1.78
N ASN A 272 -4.72 23.03 2.79
CA ASN A 272 -4.13 23.34 4.09
C ASN A 272 -4.93 22.62 5.16
N LEU A 273 -4.25 21.90 6.04
CA LEU A 273 -4.84 21.11 7.09
C LEU A 273 -4.16 21.42 8.43
N TYR A 274 -4.96 21.51 9.46
CA TYR A 274 -4.53 21.59 10.85
C TYR A 274 -5.16 20.47 11.66
N GLY A 275 -4.45 19.93 12.63
CA GLY A 275 -4.94 18.82 13.45
C GLY A 275 -4.33 18.78 14.84
N SER A 276 -4.69 17.72 15.56
CA SER A 276 -4.17 17.45 16.90
C SER A 276 -2.66 17.27 16.90
N ASP A 277 -2.04 17.55 18.04
CA ASP A 277 -0.59 17.44 18.26
C ASP A 277 0.21 18.35 17.32
N GLU A 278 -0.33 19.56 17.08
CA GLU A 278 0.25 20.59 16.21
C GLU A 278 0.45 20.14 14.75
N LEU A 279 -0.33 19.17 14.29
CA LEU A 279 -0.28 18.74 12.90
C LEU A 279 -0.61 19.90 11.97
N PHE A 280 0.28 20.19 11.05
CA PHE A 280 0.08 21.09 9.91
C PHE A 280 0.52 20.40 8.63
N THR A 281 -0.31 20.48 7.58
CA THR A 281 0.08 20.04 6.24
C THR A 281 -0.32 21.08 5.20
N ASN A 282 0.54 21.29 4.20
CA ASN A 282 0.26 22.10 3.04
C ASN A 282 0.66 21.34 1.78
N TYR A 283 -0.30 21.05 0.93
CA TYR A 283 -0.06 20.56 -0.42
C TYR A 283 -0.44 21.65 -1.41
N THR A 284 0.48 22.04 -2.28
CA THR A 284 0.24 23.05 -3.32
C THR A 284 0.77 22.54 -4.65
N ALA A 285 -0.08 22.55 -5.68
CA ALA A 285 0.27 22.06 -7.02
C ALA A 285 -0.23 23.01 -8.12
N ILE A 286 0.51 22.99 -9.21
CA ILE A 286 0.13 23.58 -10.50
C ILE A 286 0.20 22.51 -11.57
N ASP A 287 -0.77 22.47 -12.46
CA ASP A 287 -0.77 21.57 -13.60
C ASP A 287 -1.52 22.16 -14.80
N GLY A 288 -1.27 21.61 -15.99
CA GLY A 288 -1.95 22.01 -17.21
C GLY A 288 -1.24 21.50 -18.45
N THR A 289 -1.84 21.78 -19.63
CA THR A 289 -1.29 21.41 -20.94
C THR A 289 -1.39 22.58 -21.90
N ILE A 290 -0.26 22.96 -22.49
CA ILE A 290 -0.14 24.03 -23.51
C ILE A 290 0.34 23.38 -24.80
N GLY A 291 -0.55 23.21 -25.76
CA GLY A 291 -0.26 22.52 -27.02
C GLY A 291 0.16 21.05 -26.76
N ALA A 292 1.37 20.68 -27.15
CA ALA A 292 1.92 19.35 -26.95
C ALA A 292 2.63 19.16 -25.61
N PHE A 293 2.73 20.22 -24.81
CA PHE A 293 3.51 20.23 -23.57
C PHE A 293 2.60 20.25 -22.35
N GLY A 294 2.61 19.18 -21.55
CA GLY A 294 1.95 19.08 -20.26
C GLY A 294 2.93 19.27 -19.11
N TYR A 295 2.47 19.86 -18.02
CA TYR A 295 3.26 20.04 -16.81
C TYR A 295 2.43 19.82 -15.56
N LEU A 296 3.04 19.24 -14.55
CA LEU A 296 2.53 19.15 -13.18
C LEU A 296 3.71 19.38 -12.24
N ALA A 297 3.55 20.27 -11.28
CA ALA A 297 4.52 20.42 -10.20
C ALA A 297 3.80 20.61 -8.88
N TYR A 298 4.32 19.99 -7.83
CA TYR A 298 3.79 20.19 -6.48
C TYR A 298 4.90 20.40 -5.45
N PHE A 299 4.50 21.04 -4.36
CA PHE A 299 5.23 21.11 -3.11
C PHE A 299 4.30 20.66 -1.98
N ASP A 300 4.79 19.84 -1.07
CA ASP A 300 4.10 19.36 0.12
C ASP A 300 4.98 19.61 1.35
N HIS A 301 4.40 20.22 2.36
CA HIS A 301 5.04 20.43 3.66
C HIS A 301 4.17 19.83 4.76
N ARG A 302 4.78 19.07 5.67
CA ARG A 302 4.11 18.46 6.82
C ARG A 302 4.96 18.60 8.05
N GLN A 303 4.31 18.94 9.15
CA GLN A 303 4.94 18.93 10.47
C GLN A 303 3.96 18.47 11.53
N ARG A 304 4.48 17.94 12.60
CA ARG A 304 3.72 17.51 13.78
C ARG A 304 4.66 17.42 14.97
N ASP A 305 4.20 17.82 16.16
CA ASP A 305 4.98 17.66 17.39
C ASP A 305 4.85 16.23 17.97
N GLY A 306 3.75 15.54 17.61
CA GLY A 306 3.46 14.20 18.12
C GLY A 306 2.90 14.21 19.54
N PHE A 307 2.47 13.05 20.02
CA PHE A 307 1.77 12.92 21.32
C PHE A 307 2.66 12.42 22.46
N ARG A 308 3.89 11.97 22.18
CA ARG A 308 4.84 11.55 23.23
C ARG A 308 5.38 12.78 23.95
N GLU A 309 5.82 12.62 25.18
CA GLU A 309 6.29 13.73 26.01
C GLU A 309 7.38 14.58 25.34
N THR A 310 8.30 13.95 24.65
CA THR A 310 9.37 14.60 23.89
C THR A 310 9.83 13.71 22.74
N ASN A 311 10.58 14.30 21.80
CA ASN A 311 11.27 13.59 20.71
C ASN A 311 10.34 12.75 19.82
N SER A 312 9.13 13.25 19.57
CA SER A 312 8.14 12.62 18.69
C SER A 312 7.70 13.52 17.53
N ASP A 313 8.41 14.61 17.34
CA ASP A 313 8.21 15.58 16.28
C ASP A 313 8.69 15.04 14.93
N TYR A 314 8.07 15.51 13.85
CA TYR A 314 8.62 15.34 12.52
C TYR A 314 8.40 16.59 11.65
N ASN A 315 9.26 16.72 10.64
CA ASN A 315 9.17 17.72 9.59
C ASN A 315 9.46 17.07 8.24
N LEU A 316 8.58 17.28 7.27
CA LEU A 316 8.71 16.74 5.93
C LEU A 316 8.52 17.86 4.90
N ASN A 317 9.43 17.92 3.92
CA ASN A 317 9.29 18.70 2.70
C ASN A 317 9.41 17.76 1.49
N ALA A 318 8.42 17.76 0.61
CA ALA A 318 8.44 16.95 -0.59
C ALA A 318 8.03 17.80 -1.80
N GLY A 319 8.63 17.51 -2.94
CA GLY A 319 8.28 18.18 -4.18
C GLY A 319 8.48 17.26 -5.38
N SER A 320 7.71 17.50 -6.43
CA SER A 320 7.86 16.79 -7.70
C SER A 320 7.55 17.71 -8.87
N ALA A 321 8.26 17.49 -9.97
CA ALA A 321 7.96 18.09 -11.25
C ALA A 321 7.84 17.01 -12.32
N ARG A 322 6.71 16.99 -13.04
CA ARG A 322 6.43 16.07 -14.14
C ARG A 322 6.15 16.87 -15.41
N LEU A 323 6.94 16.58 -16.43
CA LEU A 323 6.84 17.22 -17.73
C LEU A 323 6.49 16.16 -18.78
N VAL A 324 5.47 16.43 -19.58
CA VAL A 324 4.99 15.53 -20.63
C VAL A 324 5.14 16.23 -21.97
N TYR A 325 5.72 15.58 -22.94
CA TYR A 325 5.81 16.09 -24.30
C TYR A 325 5.23 15.07 -25.28
N ASP A 326 4.06 15.36 -25.79
CA ASP A 326 3.39 14.57 -26.82
C ASP A 326 4.05 14.91 -28.18
N VAL A 327 5.02 14.07 -28.61
CA VAL A 327 5.73 14.24 -29.89
C VAL A 327 4.76 14.08 -31.06
N SER A 328 3.81 13.16 -30.91
CA SER A 328 2.74 12.83 -31.85
C SER A 328 1.62 12.14 -31.07
N ASN A 329 0.52 11.81 -31.73
CA ASN A 329 -0.58 11.06 -31.10
C ASN A 329 -0.18 9.65 -30.60
N ASP A 330 0.92 9.12 -31.15
CA ASP A 330 1.40 7.77 -30.91
C ASP A 330 2.78 7.72 -30.20
N SER A 331 3.37 8.88 -29.82
CA SER A 331 4.65 8.92 -29.12
C SER A 331 4.72 10.08 -28.13
N ARG A 332 5.30 9.78 -26.96
CA ARG A 332 5.34 10.67 -25.80
C ARG A 332 6.63 10.49 -25.02
N PHE A 333 7.14 11.58 -24.47
CA PHE A 333 8.12 11.60 -23.39
C PHE A 333 7.48 12.06 -22.08
N VAL A 334 7.85 11.41 -20.98
CA VAL A 334 7.51 11.84 -19.62
C VAL A 334 8.79 11.96 -18.84
N PHE A 335 9.08 13.14 -18.32
CA PHE A 335 10.17 13.37 -17.38
C PHE A 335 9.59 13.66 -16.01
N THR A 336 10.13 13.01 -14.97
CA THR A 336 9.75 13.20 -13.57
C THR A 336 10.99 13.47 -12.75
N PHE A 337 10.93 14.45 -11.87
CA PHE A 337 11.95 14.72 -10.85
C PHE A 337 11.27 14.84 -9.50
N ASP A 338 11.82 14.17 -8.49
CA ASP A 338 11.34 14.17 -7.10
C ASP A 338 12.43 14.63 -6.14
N ALA A 339 12.03 15.39 -5.15
CA ALA A 339 12.84 15.76 -3.99
C ALA A 339 12.04 15.51 -2.71
N TYR A 340 12.68 14.94 -1.71
CA TYR A 340 12.10 14.58 -0.43
C TYR A 340 13.12 14.77 0.67
N ASP A 341 12.74 15.45 1.73
CA ASP A 341 13.56 15.75 2.91
C ASP A 341 12.69 15.62 4.16
N GLU A 342 13.05 14.69 5.03
CA GLU A 342 12.25 14.29 6.20
C GLU A 342 13.16 14.09 7.41
N GLU A 343 12.81 14.73 8.52
CA GLU A 343 13.45 14.52 9.81
C GLU A 343 12.42 14.23 10.90
N HIS A 344 12.70 13.24 11.76
CA HIS A 344 11.84 12.94 12.91
C HIS A 344 12.62 12.52 14.15
N GLY A 345 11.96 12.68 15.30
CA GLY A 345 12.39 12.13 16.56
C GLY A 345 11.96 10.67 16.73
N GLU A 346 12.78 9.87 17.37
CA GLU A 346 12.46 8.49 17.75
C GLU A 346 12.33 8.43 19.29
N PRO A 347 11.13 8.58 19.87
CA PRO A 347 10.92 8.64 21.32
C PRO A 347 11.17 7.31 22.02
N GLY A 348 11.48 6.26 21.27
CA GLY A 348 11.72 4.91 21.73
C GLY A 348 10.46 4.16 22.17
N GLY A 349 10.63 2.86 22.38
CA GLY A 349 9.55 1.96 22.77
C GLY A 349 9.32 1.92 24.28
N LEU A 350 8.22 1.27 24.66
CA LEU A 350 7.78 1.02 26.02
C LEU A 350 7.75 -0.49 26.30
N ARG A 351 7.49 -0.88 27.54
CA ARG A 351 7.32 -2.28 27.92
C ARG A 351 6.13 -2.47 28.85
N THR A 352 5.66 -3.70 28.95
CA THR A 352 4.51 -4.03 29.82
C THR A 352 4.93 -4.47 31.22
N THR A 353 6.16 -4.94 31.40
CA THR A 353 6.65 -5.51 32.65
C THR A 353 7.95 -4.87 33.07
N VAL A 354 8.21 -4.83 34.41
CA VAL A 354 9.49 -4.35 34.94
C VAL A 354 10.58 -5.34 34.60
N ASN A 355 11.71 -4.86 34.07
CA ASN A 355 12.90 -5.63 33.92
C ASN A 355 13.80 -5.43 35.19
N PRO A 356 13.94 -6.44 36.03
CA PRO A 356 14.64 -6.32 37.29
C PRO A 356 16.18 -6.15 37.14
N ALA A 357 16.73 -6.36 35.95
CA ALA A 357 18.14 -6.10 35.66
C ALA A 357 18.48 -4.60 35.61
N PHE A 358 17.45 -3.73 35.60
CA PHE A 358 17.61 -2.28 35.55
C PHE A 358 16.89 -1.62 36.74
N PRO A 359 17.36 -0.43 37.20
CA PRO A 359 16.64 0.37 38.18
C PRO A 359 15.19 0.62 37.75
N LEU A 360 14.26 0.62 38.70
CA LEU A 360 12.83 0.84 38.41
C LEU A 360 12.61 2.15 37.64
N ALA A 361 13.33 3.22 37.96
CA ALA A 361 13.23 4.51 37.30
C ALA A 361 13.66 4.52 35.83
N GLN A 362 14.34 3.48 35.35
CA GLN A 362 14.70 3.34 33.94
C GLN A 362 13.68 2.51 33.14
N ASN A 363 12.77 1.79 33.82
CA ASN A 363 11.72 1.01 33.16
C ASN A 363 10.58 1.93 32.76
N VAL A 364 10.35 2.08 31.46
CA VAL A 364 9.28 2.92 30.89
C VAL A 364 8.09 2.04 30.58
N LEU A 365 7.08 2.07 31.46
CA LEU A 365 5.95 1.14 31.41
C LEU A 365 4.75 1.75 30.71
N TYR A 366 4.24 1.05 29.70
CA TYR A 366 3.07 1.43 28.91
C TYR A 366 1.82 1.71 29.78
N GLN A 367 1.58 0.87 30.78
CA GLN A 367 0.43 0.99 31.70
C GLN A 367 0.54 2.17 32.67
N VAL A 368 1.77 2.69 32.90
CA VAL A 368 2.00 3.83 33.79
C VAL A 368 1.81 5.13 33.01
N ASP A 369 2.49 5.23 31.88
CA ASP A 369 2.36 6.36 30.97
C ASP A 369 2.70 5.95 29.54
N ARG A 370 1.69 5.82 28.70
CA ARG A 370 1.85 5.50 27.29
C ARG A 370 2.47 6.62 26.46
N ASN A 371 2.49 7.84 26.96
CA ASN A 371 3.08 9.01 26.32
C ASN A 371 4.53 9.23 26.72
N ALA A 372 5.04 8.51 27.71
CA ALA A 372 6.41 8.64 28.19
C ALA A 372 7.44 8.38 27.08
N THR A 373 8.55 9.09 27.11
CA THR A 373 9.68 8.95 26.18
C THR A 373 10.78 8.11 26.84
N SER A 374 11.26 7.09 26.13
CA SER A 374 12.40 6.26 26.58
C SER A 374 13.73 6.64 25.91
N ARG A 375 13.69 7.41 24.82
CA ARG A 375 14.83 7.88 24.01
C ARG A 375 14.71 9.37 23.75
N PHE A 376 15.63 10.17 24.29
CA PHE A 376 15.55 11.63 24.25
C PHE A 376 16.39 12.26 23.13
N PHE A 377 17.33 11.52 22.55
CA PHE A 377 18.33 12.03 21.59
C PHE A 377 18.32 11.27 20.27
N ASP A 378 17.46 10.28 20.14
CA ASP A 378 17.40 9.45 18.96
C ASP A 378 16.67 10.22 17.84
N ARG A 379 17.32 10.36 16.69
CA ARG A 379 16.82 11.13 15.53
C ARG A 379 17.06 10.37 14.25
N PHE A 380 16.19 10.60 13.31
CA PHE A 380 16.28 10.07 11.96
C PHE A 380 16.13 11.21 10.96
N HIS A 381 16.88 11.14 9.85
CA HIS A 381 16.80 12.09 8.76
C HIS A 381 16.97 11.36 7.42
N LEU A 382 16.14 11.68 6.45
CA LEU A 382 16.13 11.10 5.11
C LEU A 382 16.08 12.20 4.05
N GLU A 383 17.07 12.21 3.17
CA GLU A 383 17.06 13.01 1.94
C GLU A 383 16.99 12.08 0.73
N ARG A 384 16.14 12.39 -0.24
CA ARG A 384 16.02 11.61 -1.48
C ARG A 384 15.80 12.53 -2.67
N TYR A 385 16.59 12.30 -3.71
CA TYR A 385 16.45 12.96 -5.01
C TYR A 385 16.37 11.89 -6.08
N TYR A 386 15.39 12.00 -6.99
CA TYR A 386 15.14 10.97 -7.97
C TYR A 386 14.67 11.55 -9.31
N ALA A 387 15.20 11.04 -10.41
CA ALA A 387 14.81 11.43 -11.76
C ALA A 387 14.44 10.21 -12.61
N MET A 388 13.42 10.35 -13.45
CA MET A 388 12.98 9.33 -14.40
C MET A 388 12.64 9.97 -15.74
N LEU A 389 13.09 9.36 -16.82
CA LEU A 389 12.68 9.66 -18.19
C LEU A 389 12.02 8.43 -18.79
N GLU A 390 10.78 8.59 -19.25
CA GLU A 390 10.00 7.56 -19.91
C GLU A 390 9.70 7.95 -21.35
N TYR A 391 9.83 7.02 -22.27
CA TYR A 391 9.43 7.16 -23.66
C TYR A 391 8.43 6.07 -24.02
N GLN A 392 7.23 6.50 -24.43
CA GLN A 392 6.13 5.62 -24.84
C GLN A 392 5.91 5.76 -26.35
N LYS A 393 5.73 4.63 -27.06
CA LYS A 393 5.48 4.57 -28.48
C LYS A 393 4.44 3.50 -28.82
N LEU A 394 3.39 3.91 -29.50
CA LEU A 394 2.45 3.03 -30.19
C LEU A 394 2.92 2.88 -31.64
N PHE A 395 3.50 1.73 -32.00
CA PHE A 395 3.89 1.44 -33.40
C PHE A 395 2.67 1.14 -34.26
N SER A 396 1.64 0.56 -33.64
CA SER A 396 0.34 0.26 -34.24
C SER A 396 -0.68 0.08 -33.10
N GLU A 397 -1.95 -0.14 -33.41
CA GLU A 397 -2.97 -0.52 -32.43
C GLU A 397 -2.63 -1.79 -31.65
N HIS A 398 -1.74 -2.62 -32.21
CA HIS A 398 -1.36 -3.92 -31.67
C HIS A 398 0.02 -3.93 -31.00
N THR A 399 0.85 -2.89 -31.17
CA THR A 399 2.24 -2.92 -30.69
C THR A 399 2.60 -1.65 -29.95
N GLU A 400 2.96 -1.79 -28.69
CA GLU A 400 3.34 -0.71 -27.78
C GLU A 400 4.73 -0.97 -27.18
N LEU A 401 5.54 0.07 -27.12
CA LEU A 401 6.86 0.10 -26.51
C LEU A 401 6.87 1.14 -25.39
N ASP A 402 7.44 0.77 -24.25
CA ASP A 402 7.72 1.65 -23.13
C ASP A 402 9.20 1.49 -22.75
N ILE A 403 9.92 2.60 -22.65
CA ILE A 403 11.32 2.64 -22.24
C ILE A 403 11.43 3.62 -21.09
N LYS A 404 12.01 3.18 -19.98
CA LYS A 404 12.31 4.00 -18.81
C LYS A 404 13.81 4.02 -18.54
N ALA A 405 14.33 5.19 -18.18
CA ALA A 405 15.64 5.35 -17.57
C ALA A 405 15.45 6.15 -16.28
N PHE A 406 16.08 5.71 -15.22
CA PHE A 406 15.87 6.31 -13.90
C PHE A 406 17.15 6.28 -13.08
N GLY A 407 17.23 7.17 -12.09
CA GLY A 407 18.32 7.18 -11.14
C GLY A 407 18.06 8.15 -9.99
N GLY A 408 18.76 7.96 -8.91
CA GLY A 408 18.59 8.77 -7.73
C GLY A 408 19.68 8.64 -6.69
N TYR A 409 19.59 9.49 -5.72
CA TYR A 409 20.39 9.54 -4.52
C TYR A 409 19.49 9.53 -3.29
N LEU A 410 19.89 8.75 -2.30
CA LEU A 410 19.24 8.71 -0.99
C LEU A 410 20.31 8.78 0.09
N SER A 411 20.11 9.67 1.06
CA SER A 411 20.90 9.73 2.29
C SER A 411 20.02 9.44 3.49
N ARG A 412 20.40 8.46 4.27
CA ARG A 412 19.74 8.09 5.52
C ARG A 412 20.70 8.27 6.67
N TYR A 413 20.38 9.21 7.55
CA TYR A 413 21.10 9.45 8.79
C TYR A 413 20.26 9.01 9.98
N SER A 414 20.85 8.30 10.93
CA SER A 414 20.23 8.07 12.23
C SER A 414 21.26 8.17 13.35
N LYS A 415 20.84 8.73 14.46
CA LYS A 415 21.62 8.72 15.70
C LYS A 415 20.79 8.16 16.85
N ARG A 416 21.37 7.28 17.64
CA ARG A 416 20.69 6.60 18.75
C ARG A 416 21.57 6.58 19.99
N GLN A 417 21.03 7.07 21.10
CA GLN A 417 21.70 6.99 22.40
C GLN A 417 21.90 5.52 22.78
N ARG A 418 23.10 5.19 23.26
CA ARG A 418 23.43 3.84 23.67
C ARG A 418 23.05 3.59 25.12
N GLY A 419 23.03 2.31 25.51
CA GLY A 419 22.62 1.88 26.84
C GLY A 419 21.11 1.75 26.96
N GLY A 420 20.65 1.27 28.11
CA GLY A 420 19.27 0.88 28.29
C GLY A 420 18.97 -0.47 27.61
N GLY A 421 17.77 -0.65 27.13
CA GLY A 421 17.27 -1.87 26.48
C GLY A 421 15.87 -1.67 25.97
N VAL A 422 15.18 -2.75 25.66
CA VAL A 422 13.79 -2.73 25.21
C VAL A 422 12.89 -2.08 26.27
N GLY A 423 12.32 -0.90 25.94
CA GLY A 423 11.53 -0.08 26.88
C GLY A 423 12.30 0.33 28.14
N ILE A 424 13.62 0.38 28.07
CA ILE A 424 14.50 0.79 29.17
C ILE A 424 15.23 2.07 28.79
N MET A 425 14.99 3.11 29.55
CA MET A 425 15.69 4.39 29.41
C MET A 425 17.19 4.24 29.71
N PRO A 426 18.08 4.79 28.88
CA PRO A 426 19.50 4.91 29.27
C PRO A 426 19.67 5.65 30.61
N ASN A 427 20.71 5.32 31.35
CA ASN A 427 21.00 6.00 32.62
C ASN A 427 21.02 7.52 32.40
N PRO A 428 20.19 8.32 33.07
CA PRO A 428 20.13 9.78 32.87
C PRO A 428 21.39 10.50 33.42
N ASN A 429 22.15 9.85 34.27
CA ASN A 429 23.40 10.38 34.82
C ASN A 429 24.55 9.39 34.56
N PRO A 430 24.94 9.21 33.28
CA PRO A 430 25.92 8.19 32.92
C PRO A 430 27.34 8.63 33.35
N ALA A 431 28.13 7.68 33.80
CA ALA A 431 29.55 7.92 33.98
C ALA A 431 30.22 8.24 32.63
N PRO A 432 31.16 9.20 32.57
CA PRO A 432 31.88 9.49 31.34
C PRO A 432 32.50 8.23 30.70
N GLY A 433 32.33 8.05 29.41
CA GLY A 433 32.83 6.89 28.67
C GLY A 433 31.96 5.61 28.79
N SER A 434 30.91 5.63 29.61
CA SER A 434 29.93 4.52 29.65
C SER A 434 29.07 4.47 28.36
N ALA A 435 28.37 3.36 28.12
CA ALA A 435 27.50 3.26 26.96
C ALA A 435 26.47 4.40 26.90
N ALA A 436 25.76 4.65 28.00
CA ALA A 436 24.72 5.68 28.07
C ALA A 436 25.25 7.12 27.89
N SER A 437 26.54 7.37 28.05
CA SER A 437 27.19 8.68 27.80
C SER A 437 27.57 8.90 26.34
N THR A 438 27.24 7.97 25.43
CA THR A 438 27.61 7.98 24.02
C THR A 438 26.40 7.66 23.15
N ASN A 439 26.51 7.89 21.85
CA ASN A 439 25.52 7.44 20.88
C ASN A 439 26.16 6.62 19.77
N SER A 440 25.30 5.95 19.00
CA SER A 440 25.63 5.28 17.74
C SER A 440 25.06 6.13 16.60
N ILE A 441 25.88 6.41 15.62
CA ILE A 441 25.51 7.23 14.46
C ILE A 441 25.70 6.37 13.23
N GLN A 442 24.67 6.30 12.39
CA GLN A 442 24.68 5.59 11.11
C GLN A 442 24.37 6.56 10.00
N LEU A 443 25.24 6.60 9.03
CA LEU A 443 25.02 7.29 7.76
C LEU A 443 25.03 6.24 6.64
N ARG A 444 24.03 6.26 5.78
CA ARG A 444 23.99 5.50 4.53
C ARG A 444 23.72 6.44 3.38
N GLU A 445 24.45 6.25 2.32
CA GLU A 445 24.29 6.99 1.07
C GLU A 445 24.14 6.00 -0.06
N ASP A 446 22.98 6.00 -0.70
CA ASP A 446 22.62 5.09 -1.77
C ASP A 446 22.57 5.86 -3.09
N TRP A 447 23.29 5.37 -4.10
CA TRP A 447 23.22 5.83 -5.48
C TRP A 447 22.61 4.71 -6.30
N THR A 448 21.52 5.00 -7.00
CA THR A 448 20.79 4.02 -7.79
C THR A 448 20.60 4.51 -9.22
N GLU A 449 20.75 3.64 -10.20
CA GLU A 449 20.44 3.91 -11.59
C GLU A 449 19.91 2.67 -12.28
N GLY A 450 19.10 2.86 -13.32
CA GLY A 450 18.57 1.72 -14.05
C GLY A 450 17.83 2.11 -15.31
N ALA A 451 17.47 1.07 -16.05
CA ALA A 451 16.67 1.20 -17.26
C ALA A 451 15.75 0.00 -17.43
N GLU A 452 14.59 0.24 -17.99
CA GLU A 452 13.63 -0.80 -18.33
C GLU A 452 13.10 -0.59 -19.75
N LEU A 453 12.99 -1.69 -20.49
CA LEU A 453 12.33 -1.73 -21.79
C LEU A 453 11.20 -2.74 -21.74
N ARG A 454 9.99 -2.34 -22.12
CA ARG A 454 8.81 -3.20 -22.22
C ARG A 454 8.21 -3.11 -23.61
N LEU A 455 7.80 -4.25 -24.13
CA LEU A 455 7.12 -4.40 -25.41
C LEU A 455 5.83 -5.19 -25.20
N ARG A 456 4.71 -4.69 -25.74
CA ARG A 456 3.48 -5.46 -25.94
C ARG A 456 3.20 -5.66 -27.39
N HIS A 457 2.71 -6.85 -27.74
CA HIS A 457 2.21 -7.15 -29.08
C HIS A 457 0.94 -8.02 -28.99
N ASP A 458 -0.16 -7.48 -29.55
CA ASP A 458 -1.41 -8.20 -29.68
C ASP A 458 -1.43 -8.91 -31.04
N TYR A 459 -1.83 -10.17 -31.06
CA TYR A 459 -1.90 -10.99 -32.27
C TYR A 459 -3.12 -11.91 -32.27
N ASN A 460 -3.61 -12.26 -33.44
CA ASN A 460 -4.75 -13.18 -33.57
C ASN A 460 -4.26 -14.63 -33.49
N LEU A 461 -4.87 -15.42 -32.61
CA LEU A 461 -4.64 -16.86 -32.49
C LEU A 461 -6.00 -17.57 -32.40
N ALA A 462 -6.28 -18.45 -33.36
CA ALA A 462 -7.52 -19.21 -33.43
C ALA A 462 -8.82 -18.37 -33.50
N GLY A 463 -8.75 -17.13 -33.97
CA GLY A 463 -9.88 -16.20 -34.05
C GLY A 463 -9.99 -15.21 -32.89
N ASP A 464 -9.22 -15.41 -31.81
CA ASP A 464 -9.23 -14.54 -30.65
C ASP A 464 -7.93 -13.73 -30.53
N THR A 465 -7.99 -12.56 -29.88
CA THR A 465 -6.81 -11.71 -29.63
C THR A 465 -6.03 -12.23 -28.44
N SER A 466 -4.83 -12.71 -28.69
CA SER A 466 -3.82 -13.06 -27.69
C SER A 466 -2.80 -11.92 -27.55
N THR A 467 -2.15 -11.81 -26.40
CA THR A 467 -1.22 -10.71 -26.09
C THR A 467 0.08 -11.25 -25.55
N PHE A 468 1.18 -10.84 -26.18
CA PHE A 468 2.53 -11.00 -25.65
C PHE A 468 2.97 -9.70 -24.96
N ALA A 469 3.58 -9.80 -23.80
CA ALA A 469 4.28 -8.70 -23.13
C ALA A 469 5.61 -9.21 -22.57
N GLY A 470 6.69 -8.45 -22.80
CA GLY A 470 8.00 -8.84 -22.31
C GLY A 470 8.95 -7.66 -22.24
N GLY A 471 10.08 -7.84 -21.57
CA GLY A 471 11.00 -6.73 -21.38
C GLY A 471 12.35 -7.14 -20.86
N LEU A 472 13.20 -6.12 -20.75
CA LEU A 472 14.52 -6.15 -20.18
C LEU A 472 14.58 -5.15 -19.03
N TYR A 473 15.20 -5.53 -17.95
CA TYR A 473 15.42 -4.68 -16.79
C TYR A 473 16.91 -4.65 -16.48
N PHE A 474 17.43 -3.49 -16.14
CA PHE A 474 18.79 -3.28 -15.68
C PHE A 474 18.76 -2.33 -14.48
N TYR A 475 19.55 -2.66 -13.47
CA TYR A 475 19.66 -1.89 -12.24
C TYR A 475 21.09 -1.98 -11.70
N HIS A 476 21.60 -0.85 -11.24
CA HIS A 476 22.87 -0.75 -10.54
C HIS A 476 22.70 0.14 -9.31
N ALA A 477 23.33 -0.24 -8.22
CA ALA A 477 23.34 0.54 -7.00
C ALA A 477 24.67 0.46 -6.30
N LEU A 478 25.06 1.57 -5.67
CA LEU A 478 26.18 1.70 -4.75
C LEU A 478 25.66 2.21 -3.42
N GLN A 479 26.07 1.60 -2.32
CA GLN A 479 25.76 2.03 -0.96
C GLN A 479 27.05 2.22 -0.18
N ASP A 480 27.28 3.43 0.33
CA ASP A 480 28.29 3.68 1.36
C ASP A 480 27.60 3.73 2.74
N ARG A 481 28.12 2.94 3.68
CA ARG A 481 27.63 2.91 5.06
C ARG A 481 28.77 3.20 6.04
N SER A 482 28.52 4.19 6.89
CA SER A 482 29.40 4.63 7.95
C SER A 482 28.74 4.44 9.32
N ASP A 483 29.32 3.62 10.18
CA ASP A 483 28.94 3.52 11.59
C ASP A 483 29.96 4.26 12.46
N GLN A 484 29.49 5.19 13.29
CA GLN A 484 30.32 6.04 14.13
C GLN A 484 29.89 5.94 15.59
N ARG A 485 30.78 6.34 16.47
CA ARG A 485 30.57 6.47 17.92
C ARG A 485 30.75 7.91 18.35
N GLY A 486 29.63 8.58 18.68
CA GLY A 486 29.67 9.91 19.29
C GLY A 486 30.16 9.86 20.77
N ILE A 487 30.73 10.94 21.23
CA ILE A 487 31.28 11.07 22.60
C ILE A 487 30.24 11.60 23.61
N THR A 488 29.08 12.05 23.13
CA THR A 488 27.91 12.47 23.92
C THR A 488 26.65 11.78 23.42
N PRO A 489 25.55 11.70 24.19
CA PRO A 489 24.31 11.06 23.77
C PRO A 489 23.63 11.74 22.56
N ASP A 490 23.86 13.05 22.40
CA ASP A 490 23.30 13.92 21.36
C ASP A 490 24.24 14.23 20.19
N ALA A 491 25.46 13.66 20.18
CA ALA A 491 26.48 13.94 19.16
C ALA A 491 25.96 13.71 17.75
N ASN A 492 26.26 14.60 16.81
CA ASN A 492 25.90 14.47 15.40
C ASN A 492 26.99 13.84 14.54
N SER A 493 28.20 13.64 15.11
CA SER A 493 29.31 12.93 14.46
C SER A 493 30.18 12.27 15.53
N GLY A 494 31.04 11.35 15.13
CA GLY A 494 31.86 10.61 16.06
C GLY A 494 33.01 9.85 15.41
N ASN A 495 33.67 9.03 16.23
CA ASN A 495 34.77 8.19 15.76
C ASN A 495 34.22 7.04 14.90
N GLN A 496 34.80 6.86 13.72
CA GLN A 496 34.50 5.76 12.83
C GLN A 496 34.67 4.41 13.51
N ARG A 497 33.67 3.55 13.41
CA ARG A 497 33.67 2.18 13.96
C ARG A 497 33.75 1.14 12.85
N ASN A 498 32.94 1.33 11.83
CA ASN A 498 32.88 0.49 10.65
C ASN A 498 32.58 1.36 9.42
N PHE A 499 33.14 0.96 8.28
CA PHE A 499 32.76 1.51 6.97
C PHE A 499 32.69 0.36 5.96
N THR A 500 31.54 0.26 5.30
CA THR A 500 31.29 -0.74 4.26
C THR A 500 30.77 -0.08 3.00
N THR A 501 31.17 -0.60 1.84
CA THR A 501 30.60 -0.27 0.55
C THR A 501 29.92 -1.50 -0.01
N GLY A 502 28.61 -1.38 -0.30
CA GLY A 502 27.81 -2.38 -0.97
C GLY A 502 27.60 -2.00 -2.44
N GLU A 503 27.59 -2.98 -3.33
CA GLU A 503 27.31 -2.79 -4.75
C GLU A 503 26.38 -3.89 -5.23
N THR A 504 25.35 -3.52 -6.02
CA THR A 504 24.43 -4.45 -6.68
C THR A 504 24.39 -4.17 -8.16
N TRP A 505 24.55 -5.22 -8.97
CA TRP A 505 24.25 -5.25 -10.39
C TRP A 505 23.13 -6.26 -10.62
N ASP A 506 22.02 -5.81 -11.20
CA ASP A 506 20.90 -6.67 -11.54
C ASP A 506 20.49 -6.48 -13.00
N GLY A 507 20.25 -7.61 -13.66
CA GLY A 507 19.67 -7.66 -14.98
C GLY A 507 18.60 -8.72 -15.05
N ALA A 508 17.41 -8.37 -15.55
CA ALA A 508 16.35 -9.34 -15.70
C ALA A 508 15.77 -9.35 -17.11
N ILE A 509 15.39 -10.55 -17.55
CA ILE A 509 14.60 -10.77 -18.76
C ILE A 509 13.27 -11.32 -18.30
N PHE A 510 12.17 -10.69 -18.69
CA PHE A 510 10.84 -11.17 -18.34
C PHE A 510 9.92 -11.21 -19.55
N ALA A 511 9.01 -12.18 -19.56
CA ALA A 511 8.01 -12.33 -20.61
C ALA A 511 6.76 -13.01 -20.06
N GLU A 512 5.61 -12.58 -20.53
CA GLU A 512 4.32 -13.20 -20.31
C GLU A 512 3.55 -13.25 -21.62
N ASN A 513 2.74 -14.29 -21.81
CA ASN A 513 1.85 -14.37 -22.94
C ASN A 513 0.44 -14.76 -22.49
N ARG A 514 -0.53 -13.92 -22.75
CA ARG A 514 -1.95 -14.24 -22.58
C ARG A 514 -2.45 -14.91 -23.83
N PHE A 515 -2.64 -16.22 -23.79
CA PHE A 515 -3.41 -16.95 -24.79
C PHE A 515 -4.88 -16.83 -24.44
N HIS A 516 -5.70 -16.40 -25.40
CA HIS A 516 -7.14 -16.25 -25.21
C HIS A 516 -7.90 -17.17 -26.18
N PHE A 517 -8.88 -17.92 -25.65
CA PHE A 517 -9.70 -18.88 -26.40
C PHE A 517 -11.15 -18.75 -25.92
N GLY A 518 -11.94 -17.90 -26.55
CA GLY A 518 -13.32 -17.63 -26.17
C GLY A 518 -13.43 -17.12 -24.71
N ARG A 519 -13.89 -17.98 -23.81
CA ARG A 519 -14.04 -17.64 -22.38
C ARG A 519 -12.85 -18.01 -21.51
N PHE A 520 -11.85 -18.66 -22.08
CA PHE A 520 -10.69 -19.18 -21.35
C PHE A 520 -9.44 -18.37 -21.72
N SER A 521 -8.66 -18.03 -20.71
CA SER A 521 -7.33 -17.45 -20.85
C SER A 521 -6.30 -18.24 -20.08
N ILE A 522 -5.09 -18.38 -20.65
CA ILE A 522 -3.93 -18.96 -20.01
C ILE A 522 -2.75 -18.03 -20.19
N THR A 523 -2.10 -17.68 -19.08
CA THR A 523 -1.02 -16.68 -19.05
C THR A 523 0.24 -17.29 -18.41
N PRO A 524 1.07 -18.05 -19.15
CA PRO A 524 2.39 -18.40 -18.70
C PRO A 524 3.27 -17.15 -18.64
N GLY A 525 4.10 -17.10 -17.60
CA GLY A 525 5.07 -16.04 -17.38
C GLY A 525 6.40 -16.56 -16.89
N MET A 526 7.46 -15.83 -17.20
CA MET A 526 8.80 -16.10 -16.68
C MET A 526 9.54 -14.79 -16.39
N ARG A 527 10.44 -14.86 -15.42
CA ARG A 527 11.46 -13.85 -15.14
C ARG A 527 12.78 -14.56 -14.85
N LEU A 528 13.82 -14.17 -15.53
CA LEU A 528 15.17 -14.65 -15.33
C LEU A 528 15.99 -13.52 -14.74
N GLU A 529 16.33 -13.63 -13.46
CA GLU A 529 17.15 -12.66 -12.74
C GLU A 529 18.62 -13.07 -12.79
N PHE A 530 19.48 -12.12 -13.06
CA PHE A 530 20.95 -12.26 -13.04
C PHE A 530 21.47 -11.14 -12.16
N PHE A 531 21.76 -11.40 -10.91
CA PHE A 531 22.25 -10.34 -10.05
C PHE A 531 23.52 -10.73 -9.33
N GLN A 532 24.37 -9.75 -9.16
CA GLN A 532 25.60 -9.82 -8.40
C GLN A 532 25.55 -8.78 -7.30
N GLN A 533 25.86 -9.21 -6.10
CA GLN A 533 26.03 -8.36 -4.95
C GLN A 533 27.45 -8.49 -4.43
N SER A 534 28.05 -7.38 -4.04
CA SER A 534 29.31 -7.36 -3.32
C SER A 534 29.25 -6.42 -2.13
N VAL A 535 29.92 -6.74 -1.05
CA VAL A 535 30.08 -5.89 0.10
C VAL A 535 31.53 -5.95 0.58
N ASP A 536 32.16 -4.80 0.63
CA ASP A 536 33.54 -4.64 1.06
C ASP A 536 33.60 -3.78 2.31
N GLU A 537 34.18 -4.33 3.36
CA GLU A 537 34.50 -3.60 4.59
C GLU A 537 35.87 -2.93 4.39
N SER A 538 35.92 -1.60 4.31
CA SER A 538 37.15 -0.84 4.15
C SER A 538 37.76 -0.37 5.48
N PHE A 539 36.95 -0.39 6.55
CA PHE A 539 37.38 -0.07 7.90
C PHE A 539 36.57 -0.83 8.95
N ASN A 540 37.25 -1.41 9.94
CA ASN A 540 36.64 -1.95 11.15
C ASN A 540 37.61 -1.81 12.33
N ILE A 541 37.15 -1.11 13.36
CA ILE A 541 38.01 -0.82 14.53
C ILE A 541 38.43 -2.06 15.33
N ASN A 542 37.58 -3.13 15.29
CA ASN A 542 37.83 -4.36 16.03
C ASN A 542 38.67 -5.37 15.28
N ARG A 543 38.77 -5.24 13.96
CA ARG A 543 39.53 -6.15 13.07
C ARG A 543 40.26 -5.42 11.92
N PRO A 544 41.12 -4.44 12.24
CA PRO A 544 41.69 -3.57 11.20
C PRO A 544 42.60 -4.29 10.17
N LEU A 545 43.07 -5.50 10.49
CA LEU A 545 43.92 -6.31 9.61
C LEU A 545 43.18 -7.45 8.92
N ASN A 546 41.91 -7.73 9.29
CA ASN A 546 41.09 -8.82 8.77
C ASN A 546 39.72 -8.27 8.42
N LEU A 547 39.68 -7.41 7.40
CA LEU A 547 38.44 -6.83 6.88
C LEU A 547 37.62 -7.90 6.12
N ASN A 548 36.32 -7.82 6.22
CA ASN A 548 35.42 -8.72 5.51
C ASN A 548 35.15 -8.22 4.09
N SER A 549 35.10 -9.14 3.15
CA SER A 549 34.63 -8.92 1.80
C SER A 549 33.80 -10.13 1.38
N SER A 550 32.67 -9.89 0.73
CA SER A 550 31.81 -10.95 0.20
C SER A 550 31.31 -10.53 -1.17
N SER A 551 31.30 -11.44 -2.11
CA SER A 551 30.68 -11.25 -3.41
C SER A 551 29.89 -12.50 -3.77
N ASP A 552 28.66 -12.31 -4.22
CA ASP A 552 27.75 -13.36 -4.58
C ASP A 552 27.07 -13.08 -5.92
N PHE A 553 27.00 -14.12 -6.76
CA PHE A 553 26.28 -14.08 -8.03
C PHE A 553 25.15 -15.10 -7.99
N SER A 554 23.94 -14.63 -8.28
CA SER A 554 22.75 -15.48 -8.33
C SER A 554 22.11 -15.44 -9.72
N PHE A 555 21.73 -16.61 -10.21
CA PHE A 555 20.85 -16.79 -11.35
C PHE A 555 19.54 -17.41 -10.86
N VAL A 556 18.45 -16.65 -10.94
CA VAL A 556 17.15 -17.06 -10.37
C VAL A 556 16.09 -17.10 -11.47
N PRO A 557 15.75 -18.29 -11.98
CA PRO A 557 14.63 -18.46 -12.89
C PRO A 557 13.32 -18.53 -12.08
N LEU A 558 12.38 -17.64 -12.37
CA LEU A 558 11.06 -17.60 -11.76
C LEU A 558 9.99 -17.81 -12.83
N PHE A 559 8.99 -18.65 -12.51
CA PHE A 559 7.90 -18.97 -13.42
C PHE A 559 6.55 -18.67 -12.77
N SER A 560 5.59 -18.32 -13.62
CA SER A 560 4.17 -18.15 -13.21
C SER A 560 3.23 -18.72 -14.27
N LEU A 561 2.03 -19.09 -13.83
CA LEU A 561 0.94 -19.50 -14.68
C LEU A 561 -0.36 -18.90 -14.15
N GLY A 562 -0.96 -17.99 -14.91
CA GLY A 562 -2.29 -17.46 -14.67
C GLY A 562 -3.33 -18.19 -15.52
N LEU A 563 -4.49 -18.46 -14.94
CA LEU A 563 -5.64 -19.07 -15.59
C LEU A 563 -6.86 -18.19 -15.36
N GLY A 564 -7.64 -17.90 -16.38
CA GLY A 564 -8.90 -17.17 -16.31
C GLY A 564 -10.02 -17.89 -17.05
N TYR A 565 -11.21 -17.91 -16.47
CA TYR A 565 -12.40 -18.42 -17.14
C TYR A 565 -13.60 -17.51 -16.89
N VAL A 566 -14.13 -16.90 -17.95
CA VAL A 566 -15.29 -16.03 -17.90
C VAL A 566 -16.56 -16.88 -17.82
N LEU A 567 -17.17 -16.94 -16.63
CA LEU A 567 -18.41 -17.66 -16.39
C LEU A 567 -19.60 -16.93 -17.00
N VAL A 568 -19.65 -15.60 -16.82
CA VAL A 568 -20.71 -14.72 -17.34
C VAL A 568 -20.04 -13.48 -17.92
N GLU A 569 -20.29 -13.22 -19.20
CA GLU A 569 -19.76 -12.06 -19.91
C GLU A 569 -20.42 -10.76 -19.41
N GLY A 570 -19.62 -9.72 -19.30
CA GLY A 570 -20.09 -8.38 -19.03
C GLY A 570 -20.66 -7.73 -20.29
N GLN A 571 -21.37 -6.63 -20.11
CA GLN A 571 -21.77 -5.72 -21.18
C GLN A 571 -21.13 -4.36 -20.92
N HIS A 572 -20.56 -3.75 -21.94
CA HIS A 572 -20.05 -2.40 -21.81
C HIS A 572 -20.77 -1.50 -22.85
N PRO A 573 -21.01 -0.24 -22.51
CA PRO A 573 -21.55 0.72 -23.48
C PRO A 573 -20.45 1.05 -24.50
N VAL A 574 -20.78 0.92 -25.76
CA VAL A 574 -19.97 1.46 -26.86
C VAL A 574 -20.71 2.69 -27.41
N GLU A 575 -20.09 3.85 -27.29
CA GLU A 575 -20.57 5.07 -27.90
C GLU A 575 -20.17 5.08 -29.38
N THR A 576 -21.13 4.89 -30.24
CA THR A 576 -20.93 5.01 -31.71
C THR A 576 -21.33 6.42 -32.13
N THR A 577 -20.37 7.22 -32.51
CA THR A 577 -20.61 8.53 -33.08
C THR A 577 -20.83 8.37 -34.59
N ALA A 578 -22.08 8.40 -35.05
CA ALA A 578 -22.42 8.44 -36.48
C ALA A 578 -22.37 9.89 -36.95
N LYS A 579 -21.45 10.23 -37.85
CA LYS A 579 -21.49 11.47 -38.62
C LYS A 579 -22.45 11.27 -39.77
N GLU A 580 -23.65 11.87 -39.72
CA GLU A 580 -24.48 11.99 -40.91
C GLU A 580 -23.82 12.97 -41.90
N ALA A 581 -23.58 12.48 -43.11
CA ALA A 581 -22.72 13.09 -44.11
C ALA A 581 -23.36 14.29 -44.84
N LYS A 582 -24.34 14.99 -44.29
CA LYS A 582 -24.95 16.14 -45.00
C LYS A 582 -25.13 17.42 -44.22
N ASP A 583 -25.05 17.47 -42.92
CA ASP A 583 -25.09 18.75 -42.19
C ASP A 583 -24.28 18.67 -40.90
N ALA A 584 -23.20 19.45 -40.83
CA ALA A 584 -22.19 19.44 -39.76
C ALA A 584 -22.70 20.00 -38.39
N LYS A 585 -24.00 19.97 -38.12
CA LYS A 585 -24.55 20.54 -36.87
C LYS A 585 -25.24 19.55 -35.93
N ASN A 586 -25.50 18.32 -36.34
CA ASN A 586 -26.14 17.31 -35.46
C ASN A 586 -25.27 16.06 -35.39
N VAL A 587 -24.51 15.94 -34.30
CA VAL A 587 -23.84 14.71 -33.91
C VAL A 587 -24.81 13.90 -33.05
N VAL A 588 -25.31 12.78 -33.58
CA VAL A 588 -26.12 11.85 -32.79
C VAL A 588 -25.18 10.79 -32.22
N THR A 589 -24.97 10.82 -30.92
CA THR A 589 -24.24 9.77 -30.20
C THR A 589 -25.25 8.69 -29.82
N THR A 590 -25.10 7.50 -30.36
CA THR A 590 -25.90 6.35 -29.96
C THR A 590 -25.06 5.43 -29.09
N THR A 591 -25.47 5.18 -27.85
CA THR A 591 -24.84 4.23 -26.96
C THR A 591 -25.43 2.85 -27.18
N THR A 592 -24.61 1.92 -27.65
CA THR A 592 -25.02 0.52 -27.84
C THR A 592 -24.29 -0.34 -26.82
N MET A 593 -25.03 -1.23 -26.14
CA MET A 593 -24.41 -2.20 -25.23
C MET A 593 -23.87 -3.37 -26.04
N VAL A 594 -22.58 -3.58 -26.02
CA VAL A 594 -21.87 -4.65 -26.73
C VAL A 594 -21.37 -5.70 -25.76
N ALA A 595 -21.54 -6.99 -26.08
CA ALA A 595 -20.92 -8.09 -25.29
C ALA A 595 -19.39 -8.08 -25.51
N GLY A 596 -18.62 -8.34 -24.44
CA GLY A 596 -17.14 -8.39 -24.50
C GLY A 596 -16.43 -7.39 -23.60
N GLY A 597 -17.13 -6.73 -22.67
CA GLY A 597 -16.53 -5.90 -21.63
C GLY A 597 -16.00 -6.71 -20.45
N LEU A 598 -15.77 -6.02 -19.33
CA LEU A 598 -15.37 -6.66 -18.08
C LEU A 598 -16.25 -7.86 -17.74
N PRO A 599 -15.68 -9.00 -17.35
CA PRO A 599 -16.48 -10.18 -17.03
C PRO A 599 -17.41 -9.88 -15.85
N ARG A 600 -18.67 -10.17 -15.97
CA ARG A 600 -19.63 -10.11 -14.86
C ARG A 600 -19.27 -11.09 -13.78
N LEU A 601 -18.68 -12.25 -14.19
CA LEU A 601 -18.20 -13.27 -13.28
C LEU A 601 -17.02 -14.02 -13.91
N GLU A 602 -15.90 -14.06 -13.21
CA GLU A 602 -14.65 -14.70 -13.65
C GLU A 602 -14.10 -15.60 -12.54
N LEU A 603 -13.78 -16.84 -12.92
CA LEU A 603 -12.94 -17.73 -12.13
C LEU A 603 -11.49 -17.50 -12.56
N TYR A 604 -10.59 -17.26 -11.61
CA TYR A 604 -9.16 -17.08 -11.89
C TYR A 604 -8.31 -17.95 -10.96
N GLY A 605 -7.12 -18.28 -11.40
CA GLY A 605 -6.15 -19.00 -10.60
C GLY A 605 -4.73 -18.70 -11.00
N THR A 606 -3.82 -18.74 -10.05
CA THR A 606 -2.40 -18.45 -10.27
C THR A 606 -1.53 -19.44 -9.53
N VAL A 607 -0.47 -19.88 -10.21
CA VAL A 607 0.69 -20.56 -9.59
C VAL A 607 1.91 -19.71 -9.92
N ALA A 608 2.71 -19.33 -8.92
CA ALA A 608 3.85 -18.46 -9.15
C ALA A 608 4.96 -18.69 -8.14
N GLN A 609 6.19 -18.46 -8.59
CA GLN A 609 7.39 -18.46 -7.77
C GLN A 609 7.75 -17.03 -7.37
N ALA A 610 8.37 -16.88 -6.19
CA ALA A 610 8.92 -15.63 -5.71
C ALA A 610 10.24 -15.91 -4.97
N TYR A 611 11.01 -14.85 -4.76
CA TYR A 611 12.39 -14.95 -4.26
C TYR A 611 12.72 -13.73 -3.40
N ARG A 612 13.49 -13.93 -2.33
CA ARG A 612 14.05 -12.88 -1.49
C ARG A 612 15.58 -12.93 -1.58
N PRO A 613 16.22 -11.94 -2.19
CA PRO A 613 17.67 -11.81 -2.21
C PRO A 613 18.24 -11.64 -0.78
N ARG A 614 19.52 -11.93 -0.61
CA ARG A 614 20.24 -11.58 0.61
C ARG A 614 20.46 -10.07 0.68
N THR A 615 20.42 -9.52 1.90
CA THR A 615 20.74 -8.13 2.15
C THR A 615 22.24 -7.92 2.32
N TYR A 616 22.75 -6.69 2.23
CA TYR A 616 24.16 -6.38 2.48
C TYR A 616 24.59 -6.77 3.89
N GLY A 617 23.71 -6.59 4.88
CA GLY A 617 23.97 -6.97 6.26
C GLY A 617 24.10 -8.49 6.48
N GLU A 618 23.47 -9.27 5.61
CA GLU A 618 23.55 -10.73 5.60
C GLU A 618 24.82 -11.25 4.91
N LEU A 619 25.35 -10.50 3.95
CA LEU A 619 26.61 -10.80 3.27
C LEU A 619 27.83 -10.42 4.11
N VAL A 620 27.83 -9.22 4.70
CA VAL A 620 28.84 -8.73 5.62
C VAL A 620 28.16 -8.01 6.78
N PRO A 621 28.42 -8.41 8.06
CA PRO A 621 27.76 -7.78 9.18
C PRO A 621 27.96 -6.27 9.23
N THR A 622 26.88 -5.58 9.49
CA THR A 622 26.82 -4.11 9.52
C THR A 622 27.34 -3.50 10.82
N SER A 623 27.71 -4.31 11.81
CA SER A 623 28.30 -3.86 13.07
C SER A 623 29.75 -4.30 13.20
N ALA A 624 30.54 -3.51 13.91
CA ALA A 624 31.96 -3.85 14.18
C ALA A 624 32.14 -5.20 14.88
N ASP A 625 31.13 -5.66 15.62
CA ASP A 625 31.13 -6.88 16.41
C ASP A 625 30.43 -8.07 15.73
N GLY A 626 29.87 -7.89 14.53
CA GLY A 626 29.11 -8.91 13.82
C GLY A 626 29.98 -10.02 13.21
N ILE A 627 29.36 -11.20 13.02
CA ILE A 627 29.98 -12.38 12.43
C ILE A 627 29.25 -12.75 11.15
N VAL A 628 29.98 -13.01 10.06
CA VAL A 628 29.41 -13.47 8.79
C VAL A 628 28.91 -14.91 8.95
N ASN A 629 27.67 -15.16 8.51
CA ASN A 629 27.14 -16.51 8.34
C ASN A 629 27.29 -16.94 6.87
N GLY A 630 28.35 -17.68 6.56
CA GLY A 630 28.64 -18.16 5.18
C GLY A 630 27.68 -19.24 4.67
N ASP A 631 26.85 -19.84 5.52
CA ASP A 631 25.91 -20.90 5.16
C ASP A 631 24.46 -20.38 4.92
N LEU A 632 24.28 -19.06 4.96
CA LEU A 632 22.97 -18.43 4.77
C LEU A 632 22.44 -18.68 3.35
N LYS A 633 21.23 -19.24 3.27
CA LYS A 633 20.52 -19.47 2.00
C LYS A 633 19.49 -18.37 1.77
N GLU A 634 19.24 -18.14 0.50
CA GLU A 634 18.24 -17.20 0.05
C GLU A 634 16.82 -17.75 0.19
N GLY A 635 15.88 -16.89 0.55
CA GLY A 635 14.49 -17.28 0.72
C GLY A 635 13.78 -17.44 -0.63
N ASN A 636 13.00 -18.51 -0.79
CA ASN A 636 12.17 -18.72 -1.98
C ASN A 636 10.76 -19.14 -1.60
N SER A 637 9.79 -18.83 -2.47
CA SER A 637 8.38 -19.07 -2.22
C SER A 637 7.71 -19.66 -3.46
N LEU A 638 6.83 -20.65 -3.24
CA LEU A 638 5.89 -21.17 -4.25
C LEU A 638 4.48 -20.87 -3.77
N GLN A 639 3.68 -20.25 -4.62
CA GLN A 639 2.40 -19.67 -4.28
C GLN A 639 1.30 -20.18 -5.20
N PHE A 640 0.15 -20.53 -4.60
CA PHE A 640 -1.07 -20.98 -5.31
C PHE A 640 -2.23 -20.09 -4.89
N GLU A 641 -3.02 -19.67 -5.84
CA GLU A 641 -4.23 -18.90 -5.59
C GLU A 641 -5.35 -19.34 -6.53
N LEU A 642 -6.58 -19.45 -6.02
CA LEU A 642 -7.79 -19.71 -6.79
C LEU A 642 -8.88 -18.78 -6.29
N GLY A 643 -9.53 -18.05 -7.20
CA GLY A 643 -10.53 -17.07 -6.82
C GLY A 643 -11.66 -16.93 -7.83
N LEU A 644 -12.70 -16.26 -7.35
CA LEU A 644 -13.88 -15.87 -8.10
C LEU A 644 -14.12 -14.39 -7.87
N ARG A 645 -14.25 -13.62 -8.95
CA ARG A 645 -14.52 -12.18 -8.90
C ARG A 645 -15.56 -11.76 -9.91
N GLY A 646 -16.20 -10.65 -9.66
CA GLY A 646 -17.15 -10.14 -10.63
C GLY A 646 -18.00 -8.97 -10.17
N LYS A 647 -18.81 -8.49 -11.12
CA LYS A 647 -19.88 -7.50 -10.91
C LYS A 647 -21.20 -8.08 -11.41
N PRO A 648 -21.80 -9.06 -10.66
CA PRO A 648 -22.99 -9.77 -11.10
C PRO A 648 -24.22 -8.85 -11.20
N LEU A 649 -24.21 -7.72 -10.50
CA LEU A 649 -25.24 -6.70 -10.53
C LEU A 649 -24.59 -5.32 -10.71
N PRO A 650 -25.28 -4.34 -11.31
CA PRO A 650 -24.71 -3.00 -11.53
C PRO A 650 -24.19 -2.33 -10.25
N TYR A 651 -24.75 -2.69 -9.11
CA TYR A 651 -24.48 -2.10 -7.80
C TYR A 651 -23.68 -3.01 -6.85
N LEU A 652 -23.28 -4.23 -7.29
CA LEU A 652 -22.56 -5.19 -6.44
C LEU A 652 -21.30 -5.67 -7.16
N SER A 653 -20.15 -5.47 -6.58
CA SER A 653 -18.88 -6.08 -6.97
C SER A 653 -18.30 -6.91 -5.83
N PHE A 654 -17.55 -7.97 -6.17
CA PHE A 654 -16.87 -8.80 -5.20
C PHE A 654 -15.62 -9.48 -5.79
N ASP A 655 -14.71 -9.86 -4.92
CA ASP A 655 -13.55 -10.71 -5.19
C ASP A 655 -13.31 -11.61 -3.97
N MET A 656 -13.23 -12.92 -4.18
CA MET A 656 -12.91 -13.90 -3.14
C MET A 656 -11.89 -14.90 -3.65
N SER A 657 -10.92 -15.26 -2.81
CA SER A 657 -9.91 -16.26 -3.17
C SER A 657 -9.42 -17.04 -1.96
N GLY A 658 -9.06 -18.31 -2.20
CA GLY A 658 -8.23 -19.11 -1.31
C GLY A 658 -6.79 -19.10 -1.79
N PHE A 659 -5.85 -19.11 -0.85
CA PHE A 659 -4.43 -19.14 -1.17
C PHE A 659 -3.68 -20.13 -0.28
N TYR A 660 -2.58 -20.63 -0.84
CA TYR A 660 -1.60 -21.45 -0.15
C TYR A 660 -0.22 -21.09 -0.68
N TYR A 661 0.72 -20.77 0.19
CA TYR A 661 2.11 -20.62 -0.21
C TYR A 661 3.08 -21.12 0.86
N THR A 662 4.25 -21.54 0.38
CA THR A 662 5.41 -21.88 1.20
C THR A 662 6.46 -20.79 1.05
N PHE A 663 7.16 -20.52 2.11
CA PHE A 663 8.36 -19.70 2.10
C PHE A 663 9.48 -20.50 2.73
N ASN A 664 10.38 -21.03 1.89
CA ASN A 664 11.48 -21.87 2.31
C ASN A 664 12.71 -21.03 2.64
N ASP A 665 13.56 -21.55 3.53
CA ASP A 665 14.81 -20.92 3.96
C ASP A 665 14.60 -19.48 4.46
N GLN A 666 13.52 -19.22 5.21
CA GLN A 666 13.22 -17.88 5.71
C GLN A 666 14.36 -17.41 6.61
N VAL A 667 14.80 -16.17 6.39
CA VAL A 667 15.91 -15.55 7.12
C VAL A 667 15.37 -14.77 8.32
N GLY A 668 16.09 -14.86 9.44
CA GLY A 668 15.74 -14.15 10.66
C GLY A 668 16.91 -14.18 11.65
N ASP A 669 16.75 -13.51 12.79
CA ASP A 669 17.76 -13.46 13.82
C ASP A 669 17.75 -14.71 14.69
N ILE A 670 18.92 -15.34 14.81
CA ILE A 670 19.16 -16.48 15.69
C ILE A 670 19.94 -15.97 16.91
N SER A 671 19.34 -16.11 18.09
CA SER A 671 20.01 -15.78 19.34
C SER A 671 21.05 -16.85 19.72
N LEU A 672 22.30 -16.47 19.83
CA LEU A 672 23.42 -17.30 20.25
C LEU A 672 23.93 -16.89 21.64
N GLY A 673 23.05 -16.71 22.59
CA GLY A 673 23.36 -16.23 23.93
C GLY A 673 23.57 -14.72 23.97
N ASN A 674 24.80 -14.25 24.09
CA ASN A 674 25.13 -12.81 24.10
C ASN A 674 25.36 -12.24 22.70
N PHE A 675 25.26 -13.06 21.68
CA PHE A 675 25.44 -12.68 20.27
C PHE A 675 24.16 -13.01 19.49
N SER A 676 23.80 -12.16 18.56
CA SER A 676 22.82 -12.49 17.52
C SER A 676 23.54 -12.71 16.20
N SER A 677 23.10 -13.68 15.45
CA SER A 677 23.56 -13.94 14.07
C SER A 677 22.34 -14.09 13.20
N THR A 678 22.37 -13.53 12.03
CA THR A 678 21.33 -13.75 11.03
C THR A 678 21.49 -15.16 10.42
N GLY A 679 20.40 -15.91 10.32
CA GLY A 679 20.41 -17.27 9.80
C GLY A 679 19.07 -17.70 9.24
N ASN A 680 19.05 -18.88 8.61
CA ASN A 680 17.78 -19.46 8.18
C ASN A 680 17.03 -20.01 9.39
N VAL A 681 15.89 -19.42 9.71
CA VAL A 681 15.07 -19.77 10.88
C VAL A 681 14.10 -20.91 10.60
N GLY A 682 13.90 -21.26 9.35
CA GLY A 682 13.08 -22.41 8.93
C GLY A 682 12.24 -22.13 7.69
N ASP A 683 11.45 -23.13 7.31
CA ASP A 683 10.42 -22.98 6.28
C ASP A 683 9.10 -22.59 6.92
N ALA A 684 8.34 -21.72 6.28
CA ALA A 684 7.02 -21.31 6.74
C ALA A 684 5.93 -21.65 5.72
N ARG A 685 4.75 -21.96 6.22
CA ARG A 685 3.54 -22.21 5.43
C ARG A 685 2.48 -21.16 5.77
N TYR A 686 1.85 -20.63 4.75
CA TYR A 686 0.78 -19.66 4.86
C TYR A 686 -0.44 -20.16 4.08
N THR A 687 -1.56 -20.30 4.74
CA THR A 687 -2.82 -20.75 4.13
C THR A 687 -3.94 -19.82 4.54
N GLY A 688 -4.81 -19.46 3.63
CA GLY A 688 -5.86 -18.54 3.99
C GLY A 688 -6.90 -18.31 2.93
N PHE A 689 -7.79 -17.39 3.28
CA PHE A 689 -8.91 -16.97 2.45
C PHE A 689 -9.06 -15.46 2.52
N GLU A 690 -9.31 -14.84 1.39
CA GLU A 690 -9.65 -13.41 1.29
C GLU A 690 -11.00 -13.27 0.60
N ALA A 691 -11.83 -12.35 1.10
CA ALA A 691 -13.03 -11.92 0.42
C ALA A 691 -13.20 -10.41 0.55
N ALA A 692 -13.63 -9.76 -0.51
CA ALA A 692 -14.03 -8.37 -0.54
C ALA A 692 -15.34 -8.23 -1.30
N ALA A 693 -16.21 -7.33 -0.84
CA ALA A 693 -17.42 -6.96 -1.55
C ALA A 693 -17.72 -5.47 -1.35
N GLU A 694 -18.28 -4.86 -2.38
CA GLU A 694 -18.76 -3.49 -2.37
C GLU A 694 -20.17 -3.43 -2.95
N LEU A 695 -21.07 -2.70 -2.26
CA LEU A 695 -22.47 -2.55 -2.60
C LEU A 695 -22.86 -1.07 -2.63
N ASP A 696 -23.25 -0.54 -3.81
CA ASP A 696 -23.89 0.77 -3.89
C ASP A 696 -25.36 0.65 -3.51
N ILE A 697 -25.68 1.05 -2.26
CA ILE A 697 -27.02 0.98 -1.70
C ILE A 697 -28.02 1.87 -2.47
N LEU A 698 -27.59 3.06 -2.90
CA LEU A 698 -28.47 3.99 -3.61
C LEU A 698 -28.77 3.51 -5.02
N ALA A 699 -27.79 2.96 -5.74
CA ALA A 699 -28.02 2.33 -7.02
C ALA A 699 -28.91 1.08 -6.89
N MET A 700 -28.73 0.26 -5.84
CA MET A 700 -29.59 -0.89 -5.57
C MET A 700 -31.04 -0.48 -5.37
N VAL A 701 -31.31 0.53 -4.56
CA VAL A 701 -32.69 1.03 -4.31
C VAL A 701 -33.28 1.68 -5.57
N ASN A 702 -32.44 2.26 -6.42
CA ASN A 702 -32.86 2.89 -7.69
C ASN A 702 -32.94 1.91 -8.89
N GLY A 703 -33.03 0.61 -8.60
CA GLY A 703 -33.21 -0.43 -9.61
C GLY A 703 -31.99 -0.73 -10.48
N GLY A 704 -30.79 -0.45 -9.97
CA GLY A 704 -29.52 -0.70 -10.65
C GLY A 704 -29.03 0.47 -11.50
N VAL A 705 -29.69 1.62 -11.43
CA VAL A 705 -29.31 2.87 -12.11
C VAL A 705 -28.71 3.82 -11.08
N GLU A 706 -27.77 4.63 -11.49
CA GLU A 706 -27.19 5.68 -10.64
C GLU A 706 -28.27 6.58 -10.01
N SER A 707 -28.17 6.81 -8.73
CA SER A 707 -29.14 7.63 -8.00
C SER A 707 -28.87 9.14 -8.18
N PRO A 708 -29.90 9.98 -8.35
CA PRO A 708 -29.72 11.43 -8.38
C PRO A 708 -29.21 12.00 -7.03
N TYR A 709 -29.32 11.22 -5.96
CA TYR A 709 -28.82 11.54 -4.63
C TYR A 709 -27.37 11.11 -4.39
N GLY A 710 -26.66 10.66 -5.43
CA GLY A 710 -25.27 10.22 -5.37
C GLY A 710 -25.12 8.72 -5.18
N GLN A 711 -23.97 8.31 -4.63
CA GLN A 711 -23.60 6.93 -4.37
C GLN A 711 -23.38 6.73 -2.87
N PHE A 712 -23.83 5.62 -2.35
CA PHE A 712 -23.50 5.18 -0.99
C PHE A 712 -22.95 3.76 -1.06
N ASN A 713 -21.64 3.68 -1.08
CA ASN A 713 -20.91 2.43 -1.16
C ASN A 713 -20.66 1.88 0.24
N LEU A 714 -21.29 0.75 0.53
CA LEU A 714 -20.97 -0.07 1.70
C LEU A 714 -20.00 -1.15 1.25
N TYR A 715 -18.80 -1.19 1.82
CA TYR A 715 -17.82 -2.23 1.52
C TYR A 715 -17.42 -3.00 2.77
N GLY A 716 -16.96 -4.22 2.55
CA GLY A 716 -16.36 -5.06 3.57
C GLY A 716 -15.36 -6.01 2.95
N ASN A 717 -14.27 -6.24 3.65
CA ASN A 717 -13.35 -7.30 3.30
C ASN A 717 -12.82 -8.03 4.54
N ILE A 718 -12.50 -9.29 4.34
CA ILE A 718 -11.92 -10.16 5.35
C ILE A 718 -10.73 -10.89 4.77
N THR A 719 -9.70 -11.03 5.57
CA THR A 719 -8.60 -11.96 5.36
C THR A 719 -8.54 -12.87 6.57
N TRP A 720 -8.62 -14.16 6.35
CA TRP A 720 -8.32 -15.17 7.34
C TRP A 720 -7.02 -15.87 6.98
N LEU A 721 -6.13 -16.04 7.93
CA LEU A 721 -4.78 -16.53 7.75
C LEU A 721 -4.44 -17.59 8.79
N ASN A 722 -3.78 -18.64 8.37
CA ASN A 722 -3.06 -19.58 9.21
C ASN A 722 -1.60 -19.64 8.72
N ALA A 723 -0.69 -19.11 9.53
CA ALA A 723 0.74 -19.05 9.22
C ALA A 723 1.54 -19.77 10.31
N GLU A 724 2.47 -20.64 9.90
CA GLU A 724 3.26 -21.47 10.82
C GLU A 724 4.62 -21.80 10.22
N PHE A 725 5.67 -21.74 11.03
CA PHE A 725 6.95 -22.34 10.70
C PHE A 725 6.83 -23.87 10.74
N THR A 726 7.25 -24.54 9.66
CA THR A 726 7.09 -25.99 9.48
C THR A 726 8.42 -26.75 9.60
N SER A 727 9.54 -26.05 9.71
CA SER A 727 10.88 -26.62 9.89
C SER A 727 11.80 -25.65 10.66
N GLY A 728 13.01 -26.12 10.96
CA GLY A 728 14.07 -25.31 11.58
C GLY A 728 13.86 -25.03 13.07
N PRO A 729 14.63 -24.07 13.62
CA PRO A 729 14.57 -23.73 15.05
C PRO A 729 13.23 -23.21 15.53
N LEU A 730 12.45 -22.56 14.63
CA LEU A 730 11.14 -21.96 14.94
C LEU A 730 9.95 -22.86 14.58
N ASN A 731 10.16 -24.14 14.29
CA ASN A 731 9.08 -25.07 13.93
C ASN A 731 7.91 -25.03 14.95
N GLY A 732 6.68 -24.82 14.47
CA GLY A 732 5.47 -24.66 15.28
C GLY A 732 5.20 -23.25 15.81
N PHE A 733 6.08 -22.29 15.53
CA PHE A 733 5.87 -20.88 15.88
C PHE A 733 5.14 -20.15 14.75
N THR A 734 4.46 -19.06 15.11
CA THR A 734 3.80 -18.18 14.15
C THR A 734 4.79 -17.11 13.64
N PRO A 735 4.86 -16.85 12.33
CA PRO A 735 5.65 -15.74 11.81
C PRO A 735 5.24 -14.38 12.40
N ALA A 736 6.18 -13.44 12.47
CA ALA A 736 5.92 -12.09 12.96
C ALA A 736 4.88 -11.39 12.07
N TYR A 737 4.05 -10.52 12.68
CA TYR A 737 3.01 -9.73 12.01
C TYR A 737 2.04 -10.55 11.17
N ALA A 738 1.73 -11.78 11.59
CA ALA A 738 0.78 -12.68 10.94
C ALA A 738 -0.51 -12.85 11.78
N PRO A 739 -1.42 -11.85 11.80
CA PRO A 739 -2.69 -11.97 12.52
C PRO A 739 -3.59 -13.03 11.86
N ASP A 740 -4.29 -13.84 12.67
CA ASP A 740 -5.20 -14.88 12.20
C ASP A 740 -6.34 -14.33 11.32
N TYR A 741 -6.77 -13.09 11.57
CA TYR A 741 -7.73 -12.39 10.72
C TYR A 741 -7.53 -10.89 10.70
N GLN A 742 -7.91 -10.30 9.58
CA GLN A 742 -8.12 -8.87 9.41
C GLN A 742 -9.51 -8.67 8.82
N PHE A 743 -10.29 -7.76 9.41
CA PHE A 743 -11.59 -7.38 8.88
C PHE A 743 -11.64 -5.86 8.72
N LYS A 744 -12.01 -5.40 7.53
CA LYS A 744 -12.19 -3.98 7.24
C LYS A 744 -13.59 -3.77 6.68
N VAL A 745 -14.26 -2.74 7.17
CA VAL A 745 -15.62 -2.39 6.75
C VAL A 745 -15.78 -0.89 6.72
N GLY A 746 -16.54 -0.39 5.76
CA GLY A 746 -16.80 1.04 5.71
C GLY A 746 -17.99 1.39 4.83
N GLY A 747 -18.47 2.61 5.03
CA GLY A 747 -19.47 3.24 4.20
C GLY A 747 -18.94 4.57 3.68
N ILE A 748 -18.97 4.75 2.35
CA ILE A 748 -18.53 5.99 1.71
C ILE A 748 -19.72 6.54 0.92
N TYR A 749 -20.18 7.74 1.32
CA TYR A 749 -21.19 8.50 0.60
C TYR A 749 -20.52 9.56 -0.28
N ARG A 750 -20.92 9.61 -1.54
CA ARG A 750 -20.47 10.61 -2.52
C ARG A 750 -21.67 11.20 -3.25
N TRP A 751 -21.76 12.52 -3.26
CA TRP A 751 -22.79 13.22 -4.02
C TRP A 751 -22.17 14.25 -4.96
N LYS A 752 -22.03 13.86 -6.20
CA LYS A 752 -21.32 14.67 -7.22
C LYS A 752 -19.94 15.09 -6.69
N ASP A 753 -19.45 16.23 -7.11
CA ASP A 753 -18.21 16.81 -6.58
C ASP A 753 -18.45 17.68 -5.32
N ARG A 754 -19.62 17.52 -4.64
CA ARG A 754 -20.03 18.42 -3.56
C ARG A 754 -19.81 17.86 -2.17
N VAL A 755 -20.09 16.60 -1.97
CA VAL A 755 -20.04 16.01 -0.64
C VAL A 755 -19.41 14.64 -0.71
N LYS A 756 -18.46 14.37 0.20
CA LYS A 756 -17.94 13.04 0.50
C LYS A 756 -17.97 12.84 2.01
N VAL A 757 -18.43 11.69 2.45
CA VAL A 757 -18.41 11.30 3.87
C VAL A 757 -17.99 9.84 3.94
N GLY A 758 -17.01 9.52 4.77
CA GLY A 758 -16.51 8.17 4.99
C GLY A 758 -16.54 7.78 6.45
N LEU A 759 -17.06 6.61 6.77
CA LEU A 759 -16.90 5.94 8.06
C LEU A 759 -16.24 4.60 7.79
N ILE A 760 -15.04 4.41 8.35
CA ILE A 760 -14.16 3.30 8.00
C ILE A 760 -13.69 2.61 9.28
N GLY A 761 -13.84 1.29 9.37
CA GLY A 761 -13.40 0.46 10.48
C GLY A 761 -12.35 -0.56 10.04
N THR A 762 -11.28 -0.68 10.80
CA THR A 762 -10.23 -1.68 10.66
C THR A 762 -10.10 -2.48 11.94
N MET A 763 -10.23 -3.80 11.85
CA MET A 763 -10.10 -4.76 12.94
C MET A 763 -8.99 -5.74 12.60
N VAL A 764 -8.04 -5.90 13.52
CA VAL A 764 -6.90 -6.81 13.36
C VAL A 764 -6.84 -7.71 14.59
N ALA A 765 -6.68 -9.02 14.37
CA ALA A 765 -6.49 -9.99 15.43
C ALA A 765 -5.17 -9.74 16.19
N ASP A 766 -5.10 -10.26 17.38
CA ASP A 766 -3.85 -10.33 18.13
C ASP A 766 -2.79 -11.16 17.36
N HIS A 767 -1.53 -10.79 17.49
CA HIS A 767 -0.44 -11.44 16.77
C HIS A 767 0.91 -11.16 17.42
N PHE A 768 1.90 -11.98 17.11
CA PHE A 768 3.26 -11.78 17.58
C PHE A 768 3.98 -10.71 16.74
N ALA A 769 4.79 -9.89 17.39
CA ALA A 769 5.64 -8.92 16.73
C ALA A 769 6.99 -9.49 16.29
N ASP A 770 7.37 -10.66 16.82
CA ASP A 770 8.62 -11.35 16.52
C ASP A 770 8.40 -12.84 16.23
N ALA A 771 9.30 -13.42 15.45
CA ALA A 771 9.24 -14.83 15.07
C ALA A 771 9.50 -15.81 16.24
N ASN A 772 10.06 -15.33 17.35
CA ASN A 772 10.27 -16.13 18.57
C ASN A 772 9.01 -16.23 19.44
N ASN A 773 7.92 -15.59 19.05
CA ASN A 773 6.65 -15.55 19.74
C ASN A 773 6.80 -15.05 21.21
N THR A 774 7.53 -13.97 21.40
CA THR A 774 7.78 -13.35 22.70
C THR A 774 6.50 -12.77 23.27
N ARG A 775 6.03 -13.31 24.40
CA ARG A 775 4.73 -12.93 24.97
C ARG A 775 4.64 -11.49 25.44
N GLU A 776 5.75 -10.88 25.86
CA GLU A 776 5.79 -9.47 26.29
C GLU A 776 5.42 -8.53 25.13
N PHE A 777 5.71 -8.93 23.90
CA PHE A 777 5.49 -8.17 22.67
C PHE A 777 4.39 -8.76 21.77
N PHE A 778 3.48 -9.53 22.38
CA PHE A 778 2.26 -10.01 21.72
C PHE A 778 1.29 -8.84 21.57
N ILE A 779 1.10 -8.36 20.34
CA ILE A 779 0.25 -7.22 20.02
C ILE A 779 -1.21 -7.61 20.24
N PRO A 780 -1.95 -6.95 21.13
CA PRO A 780 -3.36 -7.25 21.36
C PRO A 780 -4.22 -6.92 20.14
N ALA A 781 -5.32 -7.66 19.96
CA ALA A 781 -6.32 -7.35 18.95
C ALA A 781 -6.85 -5.92 19.10
N TYR A 782 -7.07 -5.23 17.98
CA TYR A 782 -7.59 -3.87 18.00
C TYR A 782 -8.66 -3.62 16.94
N ASN A 783 -9.43 -2.56 17.17
CA ASN A 783 -10.57 -2.15 16.36
C ASN A 783 -10.61 -0.62 16.27
N VAL A 784 -10.22 -0.07 15.15
CA VAL A 784 -10.08 1.39 14.95
C VAL A 784 -11.06 1.85 13.89
N TRP A 785 -11.76 2.95 14.20
CA TRP A 785 -12.72 3.58 13.30
C TRP A 785 -12.35 5.03 13.03
N ASP A 786 -12.46 5.44 11.77
CA ASP A 786 -12.19 6.79 11.31
C ASP A 786 -13.45 7.36 10.65
N LEU A 787 -13.73 8.64 10.92
CA LEU A 787 -14.83 9.40 10.33
C LEU A 787 -14.27 10.62 9.61
N THR A 788 -14.53 10.72 8.32
CA THR A 788 -14.03 11.79 7.47
C THR A 788 -15.18 12.43 6.68
N ALA A 789 -15.12 13.73 6.45
CA ALA A 789 -16.11 14.45 5.66
C ALA A 789 -15.45 15.57 4.85
N GLU A 790 -15.94 15.78 3.63
CA GLU A 790 -15.52 16.85 2.73
C GLU A 790 -16.74 17.47 2.06
N VAL A 791 -16.81 18.80 2.03
CA VAL A 791 -17.86 19.56 1.35
C VAL A 791 -17.22 20.59 0.44
N ASN A 792 -17.59 20.57 -0.84
CA ASN A 792 -17.09 21.46 -1.86
C ASN A 792 -18.13 22.51 -2.27
N PHE A 793 -17.71 23.77 -2.29
CA PHE A 793 -18.50 24.93 -2.64
C PHE A 793 -18.01 25.57 -3.94
N CYS A 794 -18.75 26.57 -4.44
CA CYS A 794 -18.36 27.36 -5.59
C CYS A 794 -17.96 26.50 -6.81
N HIS A 795 -18.75 25.44 -7.13
CA HIS A 795 -18.47 24.48 -8.22
C HIS A 795 -17.13 23.76 -8.04
N GLY A 796 -16.82 23.35 -6.81
CA GLY A 796 -15.61 22.59 -6.49
C GLY A 796 -14.35 23.43 -6.27
N ARG A 797 -14.44 24.76 -6.35
CA ARG A 797 -13.28 25.66 -6.18
C ARG A 797 -12.84 25.81 -4.73
N VAL A 798 -13.74 25.68 -3.79
CA VAL A 798 -13.43 25.77 -2.34
C VAL A 798 -13.97 24.51 -1.69
N GLY A 799 -13.08 23.73 -1.09
CA GLY A 799 -13.41 22.57 -0.28
C GLY A 799 -13.15 22.83 1.19
N VAL A 800 -14.01 22.33 2.05
CA VAL A 800 -13.80 22.27 3.50
C VAL A 800 -13.89 20.80 3.91
N PHE A 801 -12.92 20.34 4.65
CA PHE A 801 -12.88 18.97 5.10
C PHE A 801 -12.50 18.86 6.57
N ALA A 802 -12.95 17.81 7.22
CA ALA A 802 -12.63 17.50 8.60
C ALA A 802 -12.71 16.00 8.86
N GLY A 803 -12.01 15.53 9.86
CA GLY A 803 -12.05 14.13 10.26
C GLY A 803 -11.71 13.90 11.72
N ILE A 804 -12.06 12.72 12.16
CA ILE A 804 -11.77 12.17 13.48
C ILE A 804 -11.14 10.80 13.25
N ASN A 805 -9.85 10.70 13.48
CA ASN A 805 -9.17 9.40 13.48
C ASN A 805 -9.34 8.74 14.85
N ASN A 806 -9.45 7.41 14.86
CA ASN A 806 -9.71 6.62 16.05
C ASN A 806 -10.94 7.15 16.83
N LEU A 807 -12.08 7.18 16.15
CA LEU A 807 -13.35 7.76 16.62
C LEU A 807 -13.77 7.28 18.03
N PHE A 808 -13.52 6.02 18.35
CA PHE A 808 -13.91 5.42 19.64
C PHE A 808 -12.79 5.44 20.68
N ASP A 809 -11.68 6.12 20.39
CA ASP A 809 -10.53 6.31 21.29
C ASP A 809 -9.92 4.98 21.76
N GLN A 810 -9.81 4.01 20.84
CA GLN A 810 -9.17 2.72 21.09
C GLN A 810 -7.71 2.93 21.49
N ASP A 811 -7.29 2.32 22.57
CA ASP A 811 -5.88 2.23 22.95
C ASP A 811 -5.27 0.97 22.32
N PHE A 812 -4.25 1.12 21.47
CA PHE A 812 -3.60 0.00 20.80
C PHE A 812 -2.14 0.29 20.49
N TRP A 813 -1.40 -0.74 20.11
CA TRP A 813 -0.01 -0.63 19.71
C TRP A 813 0.06 -0.50 18.19
N ALA A 814 0.82 0.49 17.71
CA ALA A 814 1.05 0.67 16.30
C ALA A 814 1.98 -0.43 15.76
N GLU A 815 3.01 -0.74 16.53
CA GLU A 815 4.00 -1.78 16.24
C GLU A 815 4.84 -2.09 17.49
N VAL A 816 5.70 -3.07 17.39
CA VAL A 816 6.79 -3.34 18.35
C VAL A 816 8.10 -3.35 17.58
N ARG A 817 9.08 -2.58 18.07
CA ARG A 817 10.42 -2.47 17.52
C ARG A 817 11.46 -3.01 18.51
N ASP A 818 12.72 -2.97 18.10
CA ASP A 818 13.87 -3.33 18.96
C ASP A 818 13.91 -2.53 20.27
N GLU A 819 13.39 -1.31 20.26
CA GLU A 819 13.29 -0.45 21.43
C GLU A 819 12.07 -0.73 22.30
N GLY A 820 11.11 -1.54 21.85
CA GLY A 820 9.89 -1.92 22.55
C GLY A 820 8.60 -1.51 21.85
N ILE A 821 7.52 -1.43 22.63
CA ILE A 821 6.17 -1.13 22.17
C ILE A 821 6.07 0.32 21.74
N VAL A 822 5.59 0.56 20.52
CA VAL A 822 5.24 1.89 19.99
C VAL A 822 3.72 2.08 20.12
N PRO A 823 3.26 3.00 20.98
CA PRO A 823 1.83 3.30 21.13
C PRO A 823 1.28 3.98 19.89
N ALA A 824 0.10 3.60 19.43
CA ALA A 824 -0.61 4.28 18.34
C ALA A 824 -1.23 5.61 18.79
N TYR A 825 -1.63 6.46 17.85
CA TYR A 825 -2.41 7.65 18.17
C TYR A 825 -3.75 7.28 18.80
N ARG A 826 -4.11 7.99 19.88
CA ARG A 826 -5.48 8.04 20.41
C ARG A 826 -6.37 8.85 19.46
N ARG A 827 -7.64 9.02 19.82
CA ARG A 827 -8.53 9.86 19.04
C ARG A 827 -7.93 11.23 18.80
N ASN A 828 -7.84 11.60 17.52
CA ASN A 828 -7.29 12.87 17.08
C ASN A 828 -8.18 13.49 16.02
N TYR A 829 -8.12 14.81 15.88
CA TYR A 829 -8.99 15.60 15.04
C TYR A 829 -8.19 16.38 14.03
N TYR A 830 -8.77 16.61 12.88
CA TYR A 830 -8.21 17.53 11.89
C TYR A 830 -9.31 18.23 11.12
N GLY A 831 -8.94 19.35 10.50
CA GLY A 831 -9.79 20.07 9.57
C GLY A 831 -8.95 20.93 8.65
N GLY A 832 -9.51 21.28 7.51
CA GLY A 832 -8.77 22.04 6.54
C GLY A 832 -9.61 22.61 5.42
N VAL A 833 -8.91 23.32 4.54
CA VAL A 833 -9.50 23.99 3.38
C VAL A 833 -8.68 23.68 2.13
N SER A 834 -9.35 23.36 1.04
CA SER A 834 -8.76 23.29 -0.30
C SER A 834 -9.28 24.41 -1.20
N ILE A 835 -8.41 24.95 -2.04
CA ILE A 835 -8.74 25.99 -3.02
C ILE A 835 -8.23 25.53 -4.37
N LYS A 836 -9.09 25.60 -5.40
CA LYS A 836 -8.81 25.18 -6.78
C LYS A 836 -9.20 26.28 -7.77
N PHE A 837 -8.35 26.52 -8.73
CA PHE A 837 -8.60 27.52 -9.79
C PHE A 837 -8.39 26.89 -11.17
#